data_66626c2076917784bd46b809c8b89fc5
#
_entry.id   66626c2076917784bd46b809c8b89fc5
#
_cell.length_a   1.000
_cell.length_b   1.000
_cell.length_c   1.000
_cell.angle_alpha   90.00
_cell.angle_beta   90.00
_cell.angle_gamma   90.00
#
_symmetry.space_group_name_H-M   'P 1'
#
loop_
_entity.id
_entity.type
_entity.pdbx_description
1 polymer ?
#
loop_
_entity_poly.entity_id
_entity_poly.type
_entity_poly.pdbx_seq_one_letter_code
_entity_poly.pdbx_strand_id
1 'polypeptide(L)'
;MNIYTTDKIRNVVLLGHGGSGKTSLTEAMAYLAGITSRMGKVTDGNTVSDYGKEEQKRQISINTSIVPIEWNGVKINILDTPGYFDFVGEVEEAVKAAGAAIIVINGKSGIEVGTEKAWELCEKYKLPRFVYVTNMDVDNASYRQIVEDLKEKYGKKIAPFNLPIRENEHFVGYVNVVSETGNRWQGKEVVPCEIPDYNRPNLEICRETLMEAVAETSEAFMERYFGGETFSESEIRAALRTNVIDGSIVPVSMGSNTLCQGVYTLLDDIVKYVPSPEDRVCAGISLNTNGIFQADYDFSKAKSAYIYKTISDPFIGKYSLIKVCSGVLKTDDTMYNSDSDVETKIGKLYVMQGNKPIEVSELHAGDLGALAKLTGAKTGDTLSTKANPVAYAKTEYSKPYTAKRYKAVNKADIDKISQSLQKLTDEDKTLRVVNDSENRQTLLYGMGEQHLEVIASRLENEYKVKMELSKPKVAYRETIRKKSDVEYKYKKQSGGHGQYGHVKMRFEPSGDLEAPYVFEQEVVGGAVPKNYFPAVEKGIAEAVQKGPLAAYPVVGVKAVLYDGSYHPVDSSEMAFKMAASQAFKKGFMEAGPVLLEPISSLKVTVPDSYTGDVMGDLNKRRGRVLGMTPVAGGKQIIEADVPTSNLYGYCTDLRSMTGGRGVYEYEFARYEQAPSDVQEKEIAARAAKVAEGSEE
;
A
#
# COMPACT_ATOMS: atom_id res chain seq x y z
N MET A 1 4.55 32.66 4.52
CA MET A 1 3.92 31.88 5.61
C MET A 1 4.63 32.21 6.89
N ASN A 2 3.91 32.42 7.99
CA ASN A 2 4.49 32.73 9.28
C ASN A 2 5.18 31.50 9.90
N ILE A 3 6.12 31.74 10.82
CA ILE A 3 6.75 30.70 11.63
C ILE A 3 5.84 30.47 12.85
N TYR A 4 5.57 29.20 13.16
CA TYR A 4 4.70 28.81 14.27
C TYR A 4 5.45 27.96 15.27
N THR A 5 5.21 28.21 16.56
CA THR A 5 5.67 27.38 17.67
C THR A 5 4.83 26.10 17.76
N THR A 6 5.36 25.07 18.41
CA THR A 6 4.78 23.73 18.48
C THR A 6 3.32 23.71 18.97
N ASP A 7 2.99 24.55 19.98
CA ASP A 7 1.63 24.70 20.53
C ASP A 7 0.60 25.19 19.52
N LYS A 8 1.06 25.93 18.50
CA LYS A 8 0.22 26.54 17.44
C LYS A 8 0.22 25.77 16.12
N ILE A 9 0.60 24.51 16.14
CA ILE A 9 0.57 23.64 14.97
C ILE A 9 -0.50 22.57 15.15
N ARG A 10 -1.22 22.24 14.07
CA ARG A 10 -2.15 21.10 13.97
C ARG A 10 -1.84 20.33 12.70
N ASN A 11 -1.52 19.04 12.83
CA ASN A 11 -1.31 18.16 11.68
C ASN A 11 -2.51 17.23 11.54
N VAL A 12 -3.33 17.46 10.54
CA VAL A 12 -4.62 16.80 10.39
C VAL A 12 -4.65 16.01 9.09
N VAL A 13 -4.87 14.70 9.18
CA VAL A 13 -5.08 13.85 8.00
C VAL A 13 -6.57 13.66 7.73
N LEU A 14 -6.97 13.84 6.47
CA LEU A 14 -8.32 13.53 6.02
C LEU A 14 -8.38 12.08 5.56
N LEU A 15 -9.20 11.28 6.23
CA LEU A 15 -9.42 9.86 5.92
C LEU A 15 -10.88 9.63 5.51
N GLY A 16 -11.14 8.56 4.77
CA GLY A 16 -12.50 8.20 4.37
C GLY A 16 -12.56 7.55 3.00
N HIS A 17 -13.74 7.11 2.61
CA HIS A 17 -13.98 6.41 1.35
C HIS A 17 -13.73 7.30 0.12
N GLY A 18 -13.51 6.68 -1.06
CA GLY A 18 -13.46 7.39 -2.34
C GLY A 18 -14.79 8.11 -2.60
N GLY A 19 -14.73 9.41 -2.92
CA GLY A 19 -15.96 10.21 -3.13
C GLY A 19 -16.63 10.75 -1.86
N SER A 20 -16.05 10.55 -0.66
CA SER A 20 -16.59 11.12 0.58
C SER A 20 -16.47 12.64 0.69
N GLY A 21 -15.68 13.27 -0.19
CA GLY A 21 -15.53 14.74 -0.23
C GLY A 21 -14.30 15.29 0.49
N LYS A 22 -13.25 14.50 0.72
CA LYS A 22 -11.99 14.93 1.37
C LYS A 22 -11.35 16.11 0.63
N THR A 23 -11.09 15.95 -0.65
CA THR A 23 -10.49 16.99 -1.50
C THR A 23 -11.37 18.24 -1.59
N SER A 24 -12.67 18.08 -1.70
CA SER A 24 -13.60 19.22 -1.67
C SER A 24 -13.62 19.92 -0.32
N LEU A 25 -13.42 19.19 0.78
CA LEU A 25 -13.26 19.76 2.12
C LEU A 25 -11.95 20.55 2.22
N THR A 26 -10.84 19.99 1.73
CA THR A 26 -9.54 20.66 1.65
C THR A 26 -9.64 21.97 0.85
N GLU A 27 -10.32 21.96 -0.29
CA GLU A 27 -10.55 23.16 -1.11
C GLU A 27 -11.39 24.23 -0.37
N ALA A 28 -12.45 23.81 0.32
CA ALA A 28 -13.28 24.73 1.09
C ALA A 28 -12.48 25.37 2.25
N MET A 29 -11.66 24.58 2.96
CA MET A 29 -10.78 25.09 4.02
C MET A 29 -9.74 26.06 3.46
N ALA A 30 -9.08 25.72 2.34
CA ALA A 30 -8.09 26.57 1.68
C ALA A 30 -8.71 27.89 1.17
N TYR A 31 -9.91 27.83 0.65
CA TYR A 31 -10.65 29.01 0.19
C TYR A 31 -11.05 29.93 1.35
N LEU A 32 -11.58 29.38 2.45
CA LEU A 32 -11.95 30.16 3.64
C LEU A 32 -10.72 30.79 4.32
N ALA A 33 -9.58 30.09 4.30
CA ALA A 33 -8.32 30.63 4.81
C ALA A 33 -7.60 31.61 3.85
N GLY A 34 -8.19 31.90 2.70
CA GLY A 34 -7.64 32.86 1.74
C GLY A 34 -6.43 32.36 0.93
N ILE A 35 -6.18 31.04 0.93
CA ILE A 35 -5.11 30.43 0.14
C ILE A 35 -5.44 30.53 -1.37
N THR A 36 -6.72 30.38 -1.71
CA THR A 36 -7.23 30.50 -3.07
C THR A 36 -8.28 31.61 -3.16
N SER A 37 -8.30 32.33 -4.29
CA SER A 37 -9.30 33.37 -4.54
C SER A 37 -10.66 32.81 -4.97
N ARG A 38 -10.69 31.56 -5.40
CA ARG A 38 -11.88 30.79 -5.77
C ARG A 38 -11.70 29.34 -5.33
N MET A 39 -12.80 28.70 -5.02
CA MET A 39 -12.80 27.28 -4.67
C MET A 39 -12.66 26.42 -5.95
N GLY A 40 -11.69 25.52 -5.99
CA GLY A 40 -11.51 24.57 -7.07
C GLY A 40 -12.53 23.43 -7.00
N LYS A 41 -12.64 22.67 -8.08
CA LYS A 41 -13.49 21.48 -8.18
C LYS A 41 -12.71 20.31 -8.74
N VAL A 42 -12.92 19.12 -8.21
CA VAL A 42 -12.29 17.90 -8.70
C VAL A 42 -12.64 17.65 -10.17
N THR A 43 -13.91 17.89 -10.55
CA THR A 43 -14.40 17.74 -11.92
C THR A 43 -13.73 18.69 -12.92
N ASP A 44 -13.27 19.84 -12.46
CA ASP A 44 -12.61 20.84 -13.29
C ASP A 44 -11.08 20.66 -13.31
N GLY A 45 -10.55 19.72 -12.51
CA GLY A 45 -9.11 19.43 -12.40
C GLY A 45 -8.28 20.62 -11.91
N ASN A 46 -8.84 21.48 -11.06
CA ASN A 46 -8.21 22.73 -10.63
C ASN A 46 -8.13 22.91 -9.11
N THR A 47 -8.16 21.81 -8.37
CA THR A 47 -7.97 21.80 -6.92
C THR A 47 -6.49 21.97 -6.54
N VAL A 48 -6.23 22.46 -5.32
CA VAL A 48 -4.88 22.66 -4.80
C VAL A 48 -4.18 21.31 -4.54
N SER A 49 -4.92 20.30 -4.10
CA SER A 49 -4.37 19.01 -3.70
C SER A 49 -4.19 18.03 -4.86
N ASP A 50 -5.16 17.93 -5.80
CA ASP A 50 -5.10 17.02 -6.94
C ASP A 50 -4.45 17.71 -8.16
N TYR A 51 -3.17 18.02 -8.05
CA TYR A 51 -2.42 18.73 -9.09
C TYR A 51 -1.75 17.78 -10.11
N GLY A 52 -1.71 16.50 -9.83
CA GLY A 52 -1.12 15.49 -10.70
C GLY A 52 -1.95 15.27 -11.98
N LYS A 53 -1.29 15.10 -13.12
CA LYS A 53 -2.00 14.87 -14.40
C LYS A 53 -2.91 13.65 -14.38
N GLU A 54 -2.49 12.58 -13.70
CA GLU A 54 -3.30 11.36 -13.54
C GLU A 54 -4.50 11.60 -12.63
N GLU A 55 -4.35 12.39 -11.57
CA GLU A 55 -5.42 12.80 -10.67
C GLU A 55 -6.49 13.61 -11.42
N GLN A 56 -6.05 14.62 -12.17
CA GLN A 56 -6.93 15.47 -12.98
C GLN A 56 -7.66 14.68 -14.08
N LYS A 57 -6.95 13.77 -14.77
CA LYS A 57 -7.51 12.92 -15.82
C LYS A 57 -8.54 11.93 -15.28
N ARG A 58 -8.28 11.33 -14.13
CA ARG A 58 -9.13 10.32 -13.51
C ARG A 58 -10.16 10.92 -12.56
N GLN A 59 -10.02 12.18 -12.19
CA GLN A 59 -10.84 12.89 -11.21
C GLN A 59 -10.87 12.18 -9.84
N ILE A 60 -9.72 11.66 -9.41
CA ILE A 60 -9.51 11.01 -8.12
C ILE A 60 -8.15 11.41 -7.56
N SER A 61 -8.05 11.50 -6.24
CA SER A 61 -6.77 11.66 -5.55
C SER A 61 -5.97 10.37 -5.63
N ILE A 62 -4.70 10.48 -5.98
CA ILE A 62 -3.73 9.37 -6.09
C ILE A 62 -2.63 9.52 -5.05
N ASN A 63 -2.12 10.74 -4.89
CA ASN A 63 -1.07 11.08 -3.95
C ASN A 63 -1.64 11.83 -2.75
N THR A 64 -0.98 11.71 -1.61
CA THR A 64 -1.25 12.59 -0.47
C THR A 64 -0.65 13.95 -0.72
N SER A 65 -1.47 14.99 -0.64
CA SER A 65 -1.08 16.39 -0.74
C SER A 65 -1.15 17.10 0.60
N ILE A 66 -0.25 18.07 0.80
CA ILE A 66 -0.23 18.90 2.00
C ILE A 66 -0.75 20.29 1.62
N VAL A 67 -1.74 20.76 2.36
CA VAL A 67 -2.28 22.13 2.21
C VAL A 67 -2.25 22.81 3.58
N PRO A 68 -1.18 23.56 3.88
CA PRO A 68 -1.08 24.32 5.10
C PRO A 68 -1.95 25.58 5.04
N ILE A 69 -2.73 25.81 6.05
CA ILE A 69 -3.55 27.01 6.21
C ILE A 69 -3.26 27.70 7.54
N GLU A 70 -3.52 29.00 7.61
CA GLU A 70 -3.43 29.80 8.83
C GLU A 70 -4.84 30.16 9.28
N TRP A 71 -5.23 29.77 10.50
CA TRP A 71 -6.55 30.00 11.06
C TRP A 71 -6.49 30.38 12.52
N ASN A 72 -7.04 31.54 12.90
CA ASN A 72 -7.06 32.03 14.29
C ASN A 72 -5.71 31.95 15.00
N GLY A 73 -4.62 32.29 14.29
CA GLY A 73 -3.27 32.29 14.85
C GLY A 73 -2.65 30.89 15.01
N VAL A 74 -3.25 29.86 14.42
CA VAL A 74 -2.78 28.49 14.40
C VAL A 74 -2.51 28.07 12.94
N LYS A 75 -1.43 27.33 12.73
CA LYS A 75 -1.11 26.68 11.47
C LYS A 75 -1.73 25.28 11.44
N ILE A 76 -2.59 25.02 10.48
CA ILE A 76 -3.20 23.71 10.27
C ILE A 76 -2.59 23.11 8.99
N ASN A 77 -1.81 22.06 9.13
CA ASN A 77 -1.31 21.27 8.01
C ASN A 77 -2.35 20.20 7.67
N ILE A 78 -3.07 20.39 6.56
CA ILE A 78 -4.06 19.43 6.06
C ILE A 78 -3.34 18.44 5.16
N LEU A 79 -3.44 17.16 5.49
CA LEU A 79 -2.95 16.04 4.68
C LEU A 79 -4.16 15.43 3.96
N ASP A 80 -4.38 15.82 2.71
CA ASP A 80 -5.45 15.29 1.88
C ASP A 80 -5.02 13.96 1.26
N THR A 81 -5.71 12.86 1.60
CA THR A 81 -5.31 11.51 1.22
C THR A 81 -6.23 10.88 0.19
N PRO A 82 -5.70 9.95 -0.64
CA PRO A 82 -6.53 9.14 -1.52
C PRO A 82 -7.57 8.32 -0.74
N GLY A 83 -8.75 8.14 -1.36
CA GLY A 83 -9.80 7.30 -0.79
C GLY A 83 -9.88 5.90 -1.38
N TYR A 84 -9.15 5.63 -2.45
CA TYR A 84 -9.09 4.33 -3.11
C TYR A 84 -8.02 3.43 -2.49
N PHE A 85 -8.34 2.16 -2.27
CA PHE A 85 -7.47 1.20 -1.59
C PHE A 85 -6.19 0.88 -2.36
N ASP A 86 -6.17 1.14 -3.64
CA ASP A 86 -5.00 0.98 -4.50
C ASP A 86 -3.86 1.92 -4.11
N PHE A 87 -4.17 3.03 -3.42
CA PHE A 87 -3.19 4.04 -3.01
C PHE A 87 -3.00 4.09 -1.48
N VAL A 88 -3.18 2.96 -0.80
CA VAL A 88 -3.10 2.87 0.67
C VAL A 88 -1.72 3.29 1.21
N GLY A 89 -0.64 3.08 0.47
CA GLY A 89 0.70 3.52 0.87
C GLY A 89 0.78 5.02 1.16
N GLU A 90 0.10 5.82 0.35
CA GLU A 90 -0.03 7.26 0.54
C GLU A 90 -0.73 7.63 1.84
N VAL A 91 -1.77 6.87 2.19
CA VAL A 91 -2.52 7.05 3.45
C VAL A 91 -1.64 6.68 4.65
N GLU A 92 -0.87 5.59 4.56
CA GLU A 92 0.03 5.12 5.63
C GLU A 92 1.15 6.14 5.93
N GLU A 93 1.71 6.78 4.89
CA GLU A 93 2.68 7.88 5.04
C GLU A 93 2.06 9.11 5.72
N ALA A 94 0.87 9.51 5.29
CA ALA A 94 0.17 10.65 5.85
C ALA A 94 -0.20 10.45 7.33
N VAL A 95 -0.70 9.28 7.69
CA VAL A 95 -1.04 8.92 9.08
C VAL A 95 0.18 8.99 9.99
N LYS A 96 1.36 8.60 9.50
CA LYS A 96 2.62 8.70 10.25
C LYS A 96 3.00 10.16 10.57
N ALA A 97 2.72 11.07 9.67
CA ALA A 97 2.98 12.50 9.86
C ALA A 97 1.92 13.20 10.70
N ALA A 98 0.69 12.71 10.73
CA ALA A 98 -0.45 13.33 11.36
C ALA A 98 -0.39 13.35 12.90
N GLY A 99 -1.08 14.32 13.49
CA GLY A 99 -1.36 14.40 14.92
C GLY A 99 -2.79 13.99 15.27
N ALA A 100 -3.72 14.15 14.32
CA ALA A 100 -5.11 13.76 14.43
C ALA A 100 -5.70 13.44 13.05
N ALA A 101 -6.85 12.79 13.02
CA ALA A 101 -7.57 12.47 11.80
C ALA A 101 -8.96 13.11 11.78
N ILE A 102 -9.41 13.49 10.57
CA ILE A 102 -10.81 13.77 10.30
C ILE A 102 -11.32 12.67 9.37
N ILE A 103 -12.25 11.86 9.86
CA ILE A 103 -12.92 10.83 9.07
C ILE A 103 -14.08 11.48 8.35
N VAL A 104 -13.98 11.58 7.03
CA VAL A 104 -14.94 12.26 6.18
C VAL A 104 -15.96 11.25 5.64
N ILE A 105 -17.22 11.49 5.93
CA ILE A 105 -18.37 10.64 5.55
C ILE A 105 -19.29 11.43 4.63
N ASN A 106 -19.73 10.82 3.53
CA ASN A 106 -20.74 11.42 2.67
C ASN A 106 -22.12 11.30 3.33
N GLY A 107 -22.83 12.42 3.47
CA GLY A 107 -24.14 12.50 4.13
C GLY A 107 -25.23 11.65 3.48
N LYS A 108 -25.08 11.32 2.19
CA LYS A 108 -26.01 10.46 1.45
C LYS A 108 -25.65 8.97 1.55
N SER A 109 -24.35 8.64 1.45
CA SER A 109 -23.87 7.24 1.44
C SER A 109 -23.74 6.64 2.84
N GLY A 110 -23.49 7.48 3.86
CA GLY A 110 -23.29 6.99 5.23
C GLY A 110 -21.93 6.30 5.42
N ILE A 111 -21.91 5.32 6.32
CA ILE A 111 -20.69 4.56 6.64
C ILE A 111 -20.35 3.60 5.49
N GLU A 112 -19.20 3.81 4.88
CA GLU A 112 -18.66 2.98 3.80
C GLU A 112 -17.37 2.26 4.26
N VAL A 113 -16.88 1.31 3.48
CA VAL A 113 -15.67 0.54 3.81
C VAL A 113 -14.45 1.43 4.07
N GLY A 114 -14.31 2.53 3.33
CA GLY A 114 -13.23 3.49 3.58
C GLY A 114 -13.34 4.17 4.94
N THR A 115 -14.56 4.36 5.46
CA THR A 115 -14.80 4.87 6.81
C THR A 115 -14.35 3.84 7.85
N GLU A 116 -14.68 2.56 7.66
CA GLU A 116 -14.27 1.47 8.54
C GLU A 116 -12.75 1.34 8.62
N LYS A 117 -12.08 1.34 7.44
CA LYS A 117 -10.61 1.29 7.37
C LYS A 117 -9.94 2.52 7.97
N ALA A 118 -10.52 3.70 7.77
CA ALA A 118 -10.04 4.93 8.41
C ALA A 118 -10.11 4.81 9.95
N TRP A 119 -11.20 4.25 10.45
CA TRP A 119 -11.35 3.99 11.88
C TRP A 119 -10.31 3.00 12.40
N GLU A 120 -10.11 1.86 11.73
CA GLU A 120 -9.09 0.86 12.07
C GLU A 120 -7.67 1.46 12.09
N LEU A 121 -7.34 2.34 11.13
CA LEU A 121 -6.07 3.05 11.12
C LEU A 121 -5.91 3.97 12.32
N CYS A 122 -6.95 4.72 12.67
CA CYS A 122 -6.93 5.58 13.85
C CYS A 122 -6.75 4.77 15.14
N GLU A 123 -7.37 3.59 15.27
CA GLU A 123 -7.15 2.69 16.41
C GLU A 123 -5.71 2.15 16.43
N LYS A 124 -5.20 1.66 15.29
CA LYS A 124 -3.83 1.13 15.16
C LYS A 124 -2.78 2.15 15.61
N TYR A 125 -2.91 3.39 15.15
CA TYR A 125 -1.94 4.46 15.43
C TYR A 125 -2.32 5.34 16.63
N LYS A 126 -3.39 5.00 17.34
CA LYS A 126 -3.94 5.77 18.48
C LYS A 126 -4.09 7.25 18.12
N LEU A 127 -4.63 7.53 16.94
CA LEU A 127 -4.90 8.89 16.50
C LEU A 127 -6.19 9.43 17.11
N PRO A 128 -6.16 10.59 17.76
CA PRO A 128 -7.36 11.38 18.01
C PRO A 128 -8.12 11.62 16.72
N ARG A 129 -9.44 11.56 16.76
CA ARG A 129 -10.23 11.63 15.53
C ARG A 129 -11.49 12.45 15.70
N PHE A 130 -11.89 13.07 14.60
CA PHE A 130 -13.18 13.72 14.37
C PHE A 130 -13.90 12.97 13.27
N VAL A 131 -15.22 13.05 13.25
CA VAL A 131 -16.03 12.67 12.09
C VAL A 131 -16.65 13.93 11.51
N TYR A 132 -16.56 14.09 10.20
CA TYR A 132 -17.19 15.17 9.48
C TYR A 132 -18.09 14.63 8.36
N VAL A 133 -19.39 14.94 8.46
CA VAL A 133 -20.40 14.51 7.48
C VAL A 133 -20.56 15.61 6.43
N THR A 134 -20.21 15.29 5.19
CA THR A 134 -20.26 16.21 4.03
C THR A 134 -21.60 16.12 3.28
N ASN A 135 -21.78 17.00 2.31
CA ASN A 135 -22.94 16.98 1.39
C ASN A 135 -24.29 17.08 2.12
N MET A 136 -24.36 17.90 3.17
CA MET A 136 -25.59 18.12 3.90
C MET A 136 -26.66 18.91 3.11
N ASP A 137 -26.23 19.56 2.03
CA ASP A 137 -27.05 20.33 1.09
C ASP A 137 -27.74 19.49 0.02
N VAL A 138 -27.42 18.21 -0.11
CA VAL A 138 -28.05 17.32 -1.08
C VAL A 138 -29.29 16.62 -0.49
N ASP A 139 -30.20 16.24 -1.36
CA ASP A 139 -31.40 15.50 -0.99
C ASP A 139 -31.04 14.12 -0.39
N ASN A 140 -31.81 13.70 0.60
CA ASN A 140 -31.62 12.46 1.33
C ASN A 140 -30.33 12.35 2.17
N ALA A 141 -29.62 13.45 2.44
CA ALA A 141 -28.55 13.45 3.42
C ALA A 141 -29.13 13.29 4.84
N SER A 142 -28.77 12.23 5.54
CA SER A 142 -29.32 11.88 6.86
C SER A 142 -28.23 11.87 7.94
N TYR A 143 -27.97 13.03 8.52
CA TYR A 143 -27.02 13.16 9.63
C TYR A 143 -27.41 12.32 10.84
N ARG A 144 -28.71 12.33 11.20
CA ARG A 144 -29.22 11.58 12.36
C ARG A 144 -28.93 10.08 12.21
N GLN A 145 -29.28 9.50 11.06
CA GLN A 145 -29.05 8.07 10.80
C GLN A 145 -27.57 7.73 10.87
N ILE A 146 -26.69 8.58 10.29
CA ILE A 146 -25.24 8.37 10.33
C ILE A 146 -24.72 8.38 11.78
N VAL A 147 -25.19 9.28 12.62
CA VAL A 147 -24.81 9.33 14.03
C VAL A 147 -25.29 8.08 14.78
N GLU A 148 -26.51 7.62 14.51
CA GLU A 148 -27.06 6.38 15.11
C GLU A 148 -26.22 5.16 14.68
N ASP A 149 -25.91 5.02 13.39
CA ASP A 149 -25.05 3.95 12.85
C ASP A 149 -23.64 3.98 13.45
N LEU A 150 -23.06 5.18 13.61
CA LEU A 150 -21.75 5.35 14.26
C LEU A 150 -21.80 4.92 15.72
N LYS A 151 -22.85 5.28 16.46
CA LYS A 151 -23.04 4.89 17.87
C LYS A 151 -23.24 3.38 18.01
N GLU A 152 -24.02 2.77 17.13
CA GLU A 152 -24.21 1.31 17.11
C GLU A 152 -22.89 0.59 16.89
N LYS A 153 -22.08 1.07 15.95
CA LYS A 153 -20.84 0.41 15.56
C LYS A 153 -19.65 0.70 16.47
N TYR A 154 -19.52 1.94 16.96
CA TYR A 154 -18.33 2.39 17.68
C TYR A 154 -18.60 2.82 19.13
N GLY A 155 -19.84 2.78 19.54
CA GLY A 155 -20.24 2.95 20.94
C GLY A 155 -20.45 4.39 21.39
N LYS A 156 -20.53 4.58 22.71
CA LYS A 156 -20.91 5.84 23.39
C LYS A 156 -19.97 7.00 23.14
N LYS A 157 -18.73 6.76 22.73
CA LYS A 157 -17.73 7.82 22.44
C LYS A 157 -18.12 8.73 21.27
N ILE A 158 -19.08 8.36 20.46
CA ILE A 158 -19.59 9.18 19.35
C ILE A 158 -20.44 10.32 19.91
N ALA A 159 -19.96 11.54 19.76
CA ALA A 159 -20.59 12.72 20.34
C ALA A 159 -20.83 13.82 19.29
N PRO A 160 -22.08 14.08 18.89
CA PRO A 160 -22.40 15.22 18.04
C PRO A 160 -22.05 16.54 18.72
N PHE A 161 -21.20 17.35 18.07
CA PHE A 161 -20.89 18.72 18.50
C PHE A 161 -21.84 19.73 17.85
N ASN A 162 -22.44 19.33 16.74
CA ASN A 162 -23.40 20.15 16.00
C ASN A 162 -24.60 19.30 15.55
N LEU A 163 -25.80 19.89 15.61
CA LEU A 163 -27.02 19.30 15.08
C LEU A 163 -27.53 20.16 13.91
N PRO A 164 -28.00 19.58 12.80
CA PRO A 164 -28.45 20.35 11.65
C PRO A 164 -29.76 21.10 11.91
N ILE A 165 -29.85 22.34 11.44
CA ILE A 165 -31.12 23.06 11.32
C ILE A 165 -31.57 22.94 9.87
N ARG A 166 -32.79 22.43 9.63
CA ARG A 166 -33.40 22.29 8.32
C ARG A 166 -34.74 23.04 8.27
N GLU A 167 -34.93 23.76 7.16
CA GLU A 167 -36.22 24.39 6.84
C GLU A 167 -36.65 23.93 5.45
N ASN A 168 -37.85 23.39 5.33
CA ASN A 168 -38.33 22.79 4.09
C ASN A 168 -37.30 21.83 3.45
N GLU A 169 -36.74 20.98 4.29
CA GLU A 169 -35.66 20.03 3.97
C GLU A 169 -34.30 20.63 3.58
N HIS A 170 -34.19 21.94 3.40
CA HIS A 170 -32.91 22.61 3.14
C HIS A 170 -32.08 22.76 4.39
N PHE A 171 -30.79 22.51 4.29
CA PHE A 171 -29.81 22.71 5.35
C PHE A 171 -29.52 24.21 5.49
N VAL A 172 -30.00 24.84 6.55
CA VAL A 172 -29.94 26.31 6.72
C VAL A 172 -29.08 26.78 7.88
N GLY A 173 -28.69 25.86 8.77
CA GLY A 173 -27.92 26.23 9.94
C GLY A 173 -27.58 25.03 10.83
N TYR A 174 -27.10 25.29 12.03
CA TYR A 174 -26.78 24.27 13.02
C TYR A 174 -27.02 24.75 14.44
N VAL A 175 -27.27 23.79 15.31
CA VAL A 175 -27.23 23.99 16.77
C VAL A 175 -25.88 23.52 17.27
N ASN A 176 -25.13 24.39 17.95
CA ASN A 176 -23.89 24.01 18.63
C ASN A 176 -24.24 23.36 19.97
N VAL A 177 -23.90 22.11 20.17
CA VAL A 177 -24.22 21.33 21.37
C VAL A 177 -23.34 21.78 22.55
N VAL A 178 -22.09 22.19 22.29
CA VAL A 178 -21.16 22.60 23.35
C VAL A 178 -21.55 23.93 23.98
N SER A 179 -21.99 24.90 23.18
CA SER A 179 -22.39 26.24 23.65
C SER A 179 -23.91 26.45 23.76
N GLU A 180 -24.71 25.45 23.35
CA GLU A 180 -26.21 25.52 23.35
C GLU A 180 -26.73 26.72 22.57
N THR A 181 -26.16 27.00 21.38
CA THR A 181 -26.52 28.15 20.53
C THR A 181 -27.05 27.70 19.18
N GLY A 182 -28.10 28.33 18.70
CA GLY A 182 -28.58 28.22 17.33
C GLY A 182 -27.84 29.17 16.41
N ASN A 183 -27.48 28.68 15.22
CA ASN A 183 -26.69 29.41 14.24
C ASN A 183 -27.23 29.17 12.82
N ARG A 184 -27.27 30.21 12.00
CA ARG A 184 -27.80 30.17 10.65
C ARG A 184 -26.80 30.71 9.65
N TRP A 185 -26.77 30.12 8.45
CA TRP A 185 -25.92 30.60 7.37
C TRP A 185 -26.50 31.86 6.72
N GLN A 186 -25.68 32.90 6.61
CA GLN A 186 -25.99 34.10 5.81
C GLN A 186 -24.82 34.31 4.81
N GLY A 187 -24.93 33.64 3.64
CA GLY A 187 -23.81 33.52 2.74
C GLY A 187 -22.67 32.72 3.33
N LYS A 188 -21.52 33.34 3.53
CA LYS A 188 -20.36 32.74 4.21
C LYS A 188 -20.33 32.98 5.71
N GLU A 189 -21.15 33.88 6.21
CA GLU A 189 -21.20 34.27 7.60
C GLU A 189 -22.18 33.41 8.39
N VAL A 190 -22.01 33.40 9.69
CA VAL A 190 -22.88 32.70 10.63
C VAL A 190 -23.53 33.74 11.52
N VAL A 191 -24.85 33.72 11.62
CA VAL A 191 -25.61 34.61 12.48
C VAL A 191 -26.38 33.79 13.52
N PRO A 192 -26.49 34.29 14.79
CA PRO A 192 -27.27 33.61 15.79
C PRO A 192 -28.76 33.51 15.39
N CYS A 193 -29.39 32.41 15.78
CA CYS A 193 -30.83 32.20 15.61
C CYS A 193 -31.39 31.44 16.82
N GLU A 194 -32.71 31.42 16.93
CA GLU A 194 -33.38 30.59 17.93
C GLU A 194 -33.19 29.10 17.61
N ILE A 195 -33.04 28.29 18.66
CA ILE A 195 -32.95 26.83 18.52
C ILE A 195 -34.35 26.30 18.20
N PRO A 196 -34.54 25.63 17.04
CA PRO A 196 -35.86 25.04 16.71
C PRO A 196 -36.33 24.00 17.73
N ASP A 197 -37.62 24.01 18.05
CA ASP A 197 -38.19 23.11 19.05
C ASP A 197 -37.93 21.64 18.75
N TYR A 198 -37.89 21.25 17.47
CA TYR A 198 -37.62 19.88 17.08
C TYR A 198 -36.18 19.42 17.38
N ASN A 199 -35.21 20.35 17.56
CA ASN A 199 -33.84 20.05 17.93
C ASN A 199 -33.62 19.93 19.45
N ARG A 200 -34.52 20.52 20.28
CA ARG A 200 -34.37 20.56 21.75
C ARG A 200 -34.18 19.20 22.40
N PRO A 201 -35.02 18.16 22.12
CA PRO A 201 -34.83 16.84 22.73
C PRO A 201 -33.49 16.20 22.40
N ASN A 202 -33.02 16.33 21.14
CA ASN A 202 -31.73 15.78 20.75
C ASN A 202 -30.56 16.60 21.34
N LEU A 203 -30.72 17.91 21.47
CA LEU A 203 -29.72 18.78 22.11
C LEU A 203 -29.52 18.36 23.58
N GLU A 204 -30.61 18.16 24.35
CA GLU A 204 -30.55 17.73 25.74
C GLU A 204 -29.79 16.41 25.88
N ILE A 205 -30.12 15.39 25.10
CA ILE A 205 -29.45 14.08 25.12
C ILE A 205 -27.97 14.21 24.76
N CYS A 206 -27.61 14.95 23.69
CA CYS A 206 -26.23 15.14 23.28
C CYS A 206 -25.44 15.96 24.31
N ARG A 207 -26.07 16.97 24.91
CA ARG A 207 -25.46 17.80 25.93
C ARG A 207 -25.15 17.01 27.20
N GLU A 208 -26.11 16.18 27.65
CA GLU A 208 -25.93 15.28 28.81
C GLU A 208 -24.72 14.37 28.60
N THR A 209 -24.63 13.71 27.43
CA THR A 209 -23.47 12.85 27.06
C THR A 209 -22.15 13.61 27.12
N LEU A 210 -22.11 14.86 26.64
CA LEU A 210 -20.89 15.68 26.71
C LEU A 210 -20.55 16.07 28.13
N MET A 211 -21.55 16.42 28.97
CA MET A 211 -21.30 16.82 30.35
C MET A 211 -20.87 15.63 31.22
N GLU A 212 -21.41 14.45 31.00
CA GLU A 212 -20.90 13.22 31.61
C GLU A 212 -19.42 13.00 31.29
N ALA A 213 -19.03 13.12 30.00
CA ALA A 213 -17.65 13.00 29.60
C ALA A 213 -16.73 14.07 30.20
N VAL A 214 -17.23 15.31 30.35
CA VAL A 214 -16.51 16.38 31.05
C VAL A 214 -16.32 16.02 32.54
N ALA A 215 -17.35 15.52 33.20
CA ALA A 215 -17.31 15.10 34.59
C ALA A 215 -16.29 13.97 34.83
N GLU A 216 -16.21 13.01 33.93
CA GLU A 216 -15.29 11.87 34.03
C GLU A 216 -13.80 12.25 33.94
N THR A 217 -13.45 13.48 33.55
CA THR A 217 -12.06 13.91 33.41
C THR A 217 -11.32 14.08 34.77
N SER A 218 -12.02 14.32 35.89
CA SER A 218 -11.44 14.36 37.21
C SER A 218 -12.47 14.10 38.33
N GLU A 219 -12.00 13.60 39.48
CA GLU A 219 -12.85 13.41 40.65
C GLU A 219 -13.57 14.72 41.07
N ALA A 220 -12.86 15.86 41.03
CA ALA A 220 -13.44 17.18 41.38
C ALA A 220 -14.57 17.57 40.41
N PHE A 221 -14.44 17.26 39.11
CA PHE A 221 -15.51 17.50 38.14
C PHE A 221 -16.69 16.55 38.34
N MET A 222 -16.41 15.31 38.70
CA MET A 222 -17.45 14.31 38.98
C MET A 222 -18.29 14.70 40.21
N GLU A 223 -17.64 15.15 41.31
CA GLU A 223 -18.33 15.65 42.52
C GLU A 223 -19.23 16.85 42.22
N ARG A 224 -18.73 17.81 41.45
CA ARG A 224 -19.49 19.00 41.02
C ARG A 224 -20.70 18.63 40.15
N TYR A 225 -20.51 17.70 39.20
CA TYR A 225 -21.59 17.24 38.32
C TYR A 225 -22.73 16.59 39.12
N PHE A 226 -22.41 15.67 40.04
CA PHE A 226 -23.42 15.03 40.88
C PHE A 226 -24.01 16.01 41.92
N GLY A 227 -23.28 17.06 42.29
CA GLY A 227 -23.76 18.14 43.09
C GLY A 227 -24.68 19.13 42.37
N GLY A 228 -24.87 18.97 41.07
CA GLY A 228 -25.71 19.83 40.23
C GLY A 228 -25.03 21.19 39.89
N GLU A 229 -23.75 21.30 40.05
CA GLU A 229 -23.00 22.52 39.69
C GLU A 229 -22.72 22.58 38.17
N THR A 230 -22.76 23.78 37.62
CA THR A 230 -22.44 24.03 36.22
C THR A 230 -20.95 24.23 36.01
N PHE A 231 -20.46 23.83 34.82
CA PHE A 231 -19.07 24.13 34.40
C PHE A 231 -19.02 25.39 33.56
N SER A 232 -17.93 26.14 33.69
CA SER A 232 -17.65 27.27 32.80
C SER A 232 -17.30 26.80 31.39
N GLU A 233 -17.49 27.63 30.38
CA GLU A 233 -17.14 27.32 29.00
C GLU A 233 -15.67 26.92 28.81
N SER A 234 -14.79 27.56 29.57
CA SER A 234 -13.34 27.26 29.55
C SER A 234 -13.04 25.86 30.12
N GLU A 235 -13.71 25.45 31.19
CA GLU A 235 -13.59 24.12 31.79
C GLU A 235 -14.12 23.03 30.84
N ILE A 236 -15.29 23.25 30.24
CA ILE A 236 -15.88 22.35 29.28
C ILE A 236 -14.93 22.17 28.09
N ARG A 237 -14.39 23.26 27.56
CA ARG A 237 -13.45 23.22 26.42
C ARG A 237 -12.17 22.45 26.74
N ALA A 238 -11.57 22.70 27.91
CA ALA A 238 -10.36 22.02 28.35
C ALA A 238 -10.60 20.51 28.55
N ALA A 239 -11.70 20.14 29.20
CA ALA A 239 -12.09 18.74 29.42
C ALA A 239 -12.38 18.01 28.11
N LEU A 240 -13.18 18.60 27.21
CA LEU A 240 -13.46 18.01 25.90
C LEU A 240 -12.18 17.86 25.05
N ARG A 241 -11.26 18.82 25.13
CA ARG A 241 -9.96 18.66 24.46
C ARG A 241 -9.20 17.44 24.98
N THR A 242 -9.15 17.22 26.29
CA THR A 242 -8.55 16.03 26.90
C THR A 242 -9.23 14.75 26.39
N ASN A 243 -10.55 14.71 26.40
CA ASN A 243 -11.34 13.57 25.93
C ASN A 243 -11.19 13.27 24.43
N VAL A 244 -10.96 14.28 23.63
CA VAL A 244 -10.65 14.10 22.20
C VAL A 244 -9.23 13.53 22.02
N ILE A 245 -8.26 14.01 22.80
CA ILE A 245 -6.86 13.57 22.72
C ILE A 245 -6.72 12.11 23.14
N ASP A 246 -7.40 11.67 24.19
CA ASP A 246 -7.35 10.29 24.67
C ASP A 246 -8.31 9.35 23.92
N GLY A 247 -9.22 9.89 23.11
CA GLY A 247 -10.17 9.15 22.28
C GLY A 247 -11.41 8.66 23.03
N SER A 248 -11.67 9.13 24.24
CA SER A 248 -12.90 8.86 24.99
C SER A 248 -14.12 9.54 24.36
N ILE A 249 -13.90 10.67 23.68
CA ILE A 249 -14.90 11.34 22.85
C ILE A 249 -14.41 11.45 21.40
N VAL A 250 -15.31 11.17 20.47
CA VAL A 250 -15.14 11.38 19.03
C VAL A 250 -16.19 12.39 18.56
N PRO A 251 -15.81 13.66 18.35
CA PRO A 251 -16.72 14.68 17.87
C PRO A 251 -17.27 14.36 16.50
N VAL A 252 -18.57 14.61 16.30
CA VAL A 252 -19.22 14.54 14.99
C VAL A 252 -19.75 15.91 14.61
N SER A 253 -19.30 16.42 13.48
CA SER A 253 -19.75 17.67 12.87
C SER A 253 -20.24 17.42 11.45
N MET A 254 -20.86 18.41 10.82
CA MET A 254 -21.37 18.26 9.46
C MET A 254 -21.36 19.59 8.69
N GLY A 255 -21.48 19.49 7.37
CA GLY A 255 -21.60 20.66 6.52
C GLY A 255 -21.77 20.37 5.03
N SER A 256 -21.73 21.44 4.25
CA SER A 256 -21.65 21.42 2.80
C SER A 256 -20.32 22.04 2.36
N ASN A 257 -19.47 21.24 1.74
CA ASN A 257 -18.18 21.72 1.24
C ASN A 257 -18.37 22.73 0.10
N THR A 258 -19.31 22.45 -0.83
CA THR A 258 -19.60 23.29 -2.00
C THR A 258 -20.14 24.68 -1.64
N LEU A 259 -20.88 24.76 -0.55
CA LEU A 259 -21.45 26.01 -0.04
C LEU A 259 -20.58 26.64 1.07
N CYS A 260 -19.47 25.99 1.46
CA CYS A 260 -18.62 26.35 2.61
C CYS A 260 -19.38 26.42 3.95
N GLN A 261 -20.53 25.79 4.05
CA GLN A 261 -21.36 25.75 5.26
C GLN A 261 -20.87 24.67 6.22
N GLY A 262 -20.66 24.99 7.50
CA GLY A 262 -20.11 24.08 8.50
C GLY A 262 -18.58 23.91 8.46
N VAL A 263 -17.90 24.31 7.39
CA VAL A 263 -16.45 24.22 7.25
C VAL A 263 -15.74 25.21 8.17
N TYR A 264 -16.28 26.42 8.30
CA TYR A 264 -15.78 27.43 9.25
C TYR A 264 -15.80 26.91 10.69
N THR A 265 -16.93 26.29 11.09
CA THR A 265 -17.09 25.68 12.42
C THR A 265 -16.08 24.56 12.65
N LEU A 266 -15.86 23.71 11.63
CA LEU A 266 -14.85 22.65 11.70
C LEU A 266 -13.43 23.20 11.90
N LEU A 267 -13.07 24.28 11.20
CA LEU A 267 -11.77 24.96 11.38
C LEU A 267 -11.59 25.47 12.80
N ASP A 268 -12.63 26.06 13.37
CA ASP A 268 -12.63 26.51 14.77
C ASP A 268 -12.51 25.34 15.76
N ASP A 269 -13.21 24.23 15.49
CA ASP A 269 -13.15 23.03 16.32
C ASP A 269 -11.76 22.37 16.24
N ILE A 270 -11.11 22.38 15.07
CA ILE A 270 -9.72 21.93 14.90
C ILE A 270 -8.78 22.74 15.83
N VAL A 271 -8.91 24.07 15.83
CA VAL A 271 -8.07 24.92 16.67
C VAL A 271 -8.31 24.65 18.16
N LYS A 272 -9.58 24.44 18.57
CA LYS A 272 -9.97 24.26 19.98
C LYS A 272 -9.64 22.86 20.52
N TYR A 273 -9.89 21.80 19.77
CA TYR A 273 -9.96 20.43 20.31
C TYR A 273 -8.91 19.47 19.73
N VAL A 274 -8.38 19.73 18.53
CA VAL A 274 -7.33 18.87 17.96
C VAL A 274 -6.01 19.09 18.71
N PRO A 275 -5.27 18.02 19.06
CA PRO A 275 -4.00 18.17 19.75
C PRO A 275 -2.98 18.95 18.94
N SER A 276 -2.18 19.74 19.65
CA SER A 276 -0.90 20.22 19.14
C SER A 276 0.14 19.09 19.20
N PRO A 277 1.28 19.20 18.53
CA PRO A 277 2.34 18.21 18.70
C PRO A 277 2.84 18.05 20.13
N GLU A 278 2.74 19.08 20.98
CA GLU A 278 3.08 19.01 22.42
C GLU A 278 2.20 18.03 23.21
N ASP A 279 0.96 17.85 22.81
CA ASP A 279 0.03 16.94 23.46
C ASP A 279 0.32 15.45 23.15
N ARG A 280 1.31 15.16 22.31
CA ARG A 280 1.63 13.79 21.86
C ARG A 280 3.12 13.51 21.92
N VAL A 281 3.49 12.48 22.67
CA VAL A 281 4.88 12.02 22.72
C VAL A 281 5.29 11.33 21.41
N CYS A 282 6.44 11.73 20.88
CA CYS A 282 7.11 11.03 19.80
C CYS A 282 8.36 10.34 20.35
N ALA A 283 8.34 9.03 20.40
CA ALA A 283 9.45 8.24 20.89
C ALA A 283 10.32 7.71 19.75
N GLY A 284 11.64 7.84 19.91
CA GLY A 284 12.67 7.25 19.07
C GLY A 284 13.66 6.46 19.93
N ILE A 285 14.71 5.99 19.30
CA ILE A 285 15.83 5.32 19.95
C ILE A 285 17.08 6.19 19.78
N SER A 286 17.73 6.52 20.88
CA SER A 286 19.06 7.15 20.86
C SER A 286 20.10 6.12 20.44
N LEU A 287 20.79 6.35 19.35
CA LEU A 287 21.80 5.41 18.84
C LEU A 287 23.10 5.43 19.66
N ASN A 288 23.33 6.45 20.50
CA ASN A 288 24.47 6.50 21.41
C ASN A 288 24.28 5.60 22.64
N THR A 289 23.05 5.52 23.15
CA THR A 289 22.74 4.83 24.42
C THR A 289 21.88 3.61 24.28
N ASN A 290 21.30 3.37 23.09
CA ASN A 290 20.24 2.38 22.80
C ASN A 290 19.00 2.54 23.72
N GLY A 291 18.86 3.70 24.35
CA GLY A 291 17.73 4.05 25.22
C GLY A 291 16.63 4.78 24.47
N ILE A 292 15.48 4.90 25.10
CA ILE A 292 14.35 5.66 24.56
C ILE A 292 14.71 7.15 24.51
N PHE A 293 14.58 7.75 23.34
CA PHE A 293 14.62 9.20 23.12
C PHE A 293 13.18 9.70 22.98
N GLN A 294 12.74 10.48 23.96
CA GLN A 294 11.46 11.17 23.86
C GLN A 294 11.66 12.54 23.23
N ALA A 295 11.18 12.66 21.99
CA ALA A 295 11.19 13.94 21.31
C ALA A 295 10.25 14.93 21.97
N ASP A 296 9.05 14.48 22.38
CA ASP A 296 7.92 15.25 22.93
C ASP A 296 7.73 16.62 22.26
N TYR A 297 8.28 16.76 21.06
CA TYR A 297 8.27 17.95 20.21
C TYR A 297 8.84 19.22 20.88
N ASP A 298 9.69 19.07 21.88
CA ASP A 298 10.37 20.17 22.55
C ASP A 298 11.42 20.81 21.63
N PHE A 299 11.25 22.08 21.30
CA PHE A 299 12.16 22.83 20.43
C PHE A 299 13.51 23.18 21.09
N SER A 300 13.65 23.03 22.42
CA SER A 300 14.93 23.20 23.12
C SER A 300 15.87 21.99 22.98
N LYS A 301 15.36 20.83 22.58
CA LYS A 301 16.12 19.60 22.40
C LYS A 301 16.96 19.60 21.13
N ALA A 302 17.86 18.62 21.02
CA ALA A 302 18.62 18.38 19.81
C ALA A 302 17.67 18.13 18.64
N LYS A 303 17.98 18.73 17.48
CA LYS A 303 17.12 18.65 16.29
C LYS A 303 17.08 17.25 15.71
N SER A 304 15.88 16.84 15.35
CA SER A 304 15.64 15.63 14.58
C SER A 304 14.41 15.78 13.70
N ALA A 305 14.37 15.04 12.59
CA ALA A 305 13.27 15.02 11.67
C ALA A 305 13.10 13.62 11.08
N TYR A 306 11.87 13.24 10.78
CA TYR A 306 11.52 11.98 10.12
C TYR A 306 11.08 12.24 8.68
N ILE A 307 11.66 11.54 7.71
CA ILE A 307 11.26 11.61 6.30
C ILE A 307 10.07 10.66 6.09
N TYR A 308 8.87 11.23 6.03
CA TYR A 308 7.66 10.41 5.89
C TYR A 308 7.24 10.16 4.44
N LYS A 309 7.73 10.98 3.47
CA LYS A 309 7.40 10.85 2.06
C LYS A 309 8.49 11.43 1.16
N THR A 310 8.61 10.89 -0.03
CA THR A 310 9.48 11.41 -1.10
C THR A 310 8.64 11.76 -2.32
N ILE A 311 8.91 12.91 -2.95
CA ILE A 311 8.27 13.35 -4.19
C ILE A 311 9.36 13.68 -5.21
N SER A 312 9.27 13.10 -6.41
CA SER A 312 10.12 13.50 -7.54
C SER A 312 9.57 14.75 -8.21
N ASP A 313 10.46 15.69 -8.48
CA ASP A 313 10.16 16.92 -9.19
C ASP A 313 11.03 17.01 -10.45
N PRO A 314 10.46 17.30 -11.63
CA PRO A 314 11.21 17.33 -12.89
C PRO A 314 12.36 18.35 -12.94
N PHE A 315 12.26 19.44 -12.17
CA PHE A 315 13.21 20.56 -12.19
C PHE A 315 14.22 20.48 -11.04
N ILE A 316 13.74 20.15 -9.84
CA ILE A 316 14.56 20.11 -8.63
C ILE A 316 15.17 18.72 -8.42
N GLY A 317 14.52 17.70 -8.94
CA GLY A 317 14.88 16.29 -8.85
C GLY A 317 14.13 15.56 -7.75
N LYS A 318 14.26 15.97 -6.49
CA LYS A 318 13.65 15.25 -5.36
C LYS A 318 13.38 16.19 -4.18
N TYR A 319 12.18 16.07 -3.63
CA TYR A 319 11.82 16.59 -2.30
C TYR A 319 11.67 15.45 -1.31
N SER A 320 12.29 15.58 -0.15
CA SER A 320 12.03 14.74 1.02
C SER A 320 11.10 15.50 1.95
N LEU A 321 9.88 15.01 2.10
CA LEU A 321 8.89 15.58 3.02
C LEU A 321 9.20 15.10 4.43
N ILE A 322 9.32 16.04 5.35
CA ILE A 322 9.76 15.78 6.72
C ILE A 322 8.72 16.23 7.74
N LYS A 323 8.72 15.55 8.87
CA LYS A 323 8.15 16.03 10.12
C LYS A 323 9.31 16.33 11.06
N VAL A 324 9.41 17.57 11.51
CA VAL A 324 10.38 17.92 12.56
C VAL A 324 9.90 17.32 13.87
N CYS A 325 10.70 16.45 14.50
CA CYS A 325 10.31 15.74 15.70
C CYS A 325 10.83 16.40 16.98
N SER A 326 11.99 17.05 16.92
CA SER A 326 12.56 17.80 18.06
C SER A 326 13.42 18.95 17.58
N GLY A 327 13.59 19.96 18.41
CA GLY A 327 14.40 21.14 18.13
C GLY A 327 13.79 22.07 17.08
N VAL A 328 14.65 22.91 16.51
CA VAL A 328 14.31 23.84 15.43
C VAL A 328 15.26 23.59 14.27
N LEU A 329 14.70 23.20 13.12
CA LEU A 329 15.46 22.99 11.90
C LEU A 329 15.57 24.29 11.12
N LYS A 330 16.78 24.66 10.73
CA LYS A 330 17.07 25.93 10.03
C LYS A 330 17.76 25.68 8.70
N THR A 331 17.68 26.66 7.81
CA THR A 331 18.55 26.71 6.64
C THR A 331 20.02 26.70 7.08
N ASP A 332 20.87 26.09 6.27
CA ASP A 332 22.31 25.87 6.55
C ASP A 332 22.65 24.90 7.68
N ASP A 333 21.67 24.29 8.35
CA ASP A 333 21.92 23.20 9.29
C ASP A 333 22.56 21.99 8.59
N THR A 334 23.46 21.31 9.29
CA THR A 334 23.99 20.02 8.86
C THR A 334 23.26 18.91 9.61
N MET A 335 22.61 18.02 8.86
CA MET A 335 21.88 16.89 9.43
C MET A 335 22.56 15.58 9.04
N TYR A 336 22.57 14.66 10.00
CA TYR A 336 23.12 13.32 9.87
C TYR A 336 21.99 12.30 9.65
N ASN A 337 22.13 11.51 8.62
CA ASN A 337 21.26 10.36 8.34
C ASN A 337 21.97 9.08 8.78
N SER A 338 21.52 8.46 9.86
CA SER A 338 22.13 7.24 10.40
C SER A 338 21.89 6.00 9.56
N ASP A 339 20.84 5.97 8.74
CA ASP A 339 20.55 4.83 7.85
C ASP A 339 21.53 4.74 6.68
N SER A 340 22.04 5.87 6.19
CA SER A 340 23.01 5.95 5.08
C SER A 340 24.42 6.37 5.49
N ASP A 341 24.64 6.70 6.77
CA ASP A 341 25.90 7.25 7.32
C ASP A 341 26.39 8.51 6.57
N VAL A 342 25.45 9.38 6.21
CA VAL A 342 25.75 10.60 5.43
C VAL A 342 25.35 11.84 6.20
N GLU A 343 26.25 12.83 6.26
CA GLU A 343 25.93 14.19 6.67
C GLU A 343 25.61 15.05 5.45
N THR A 344 24.49 15.75 5.51
CA THR A 344 24.04 16.63 4.43
C THR A 344 23.71 18.00 4.97
N LYS A 345 24.25 19.04 4.33
CA LYS A 345 23.90 20.43 4.63
C LYS A 345 22.55 20.76 3.98
N ILE A 346 21.64 21.33 4.77
CA ILE A 346 20.34 21.79 4.30
C ILE A 346 20.54 23.14 3.59
N GLY A 347 20.31 23.14 2.28
CA GLY A 347 20.40 24.38 1.50
C GLY A 347 19.18 25.27 1.68
N LYS A 348 18.00 24.71 1.50
CA LYS A 348 16.72 25.41 1.59
C LYS A 348 15.67 24.56 2.27
N LEU A 349 14.84 25.21 3.08
CA LEU A 349 13.67 24.66 3.74
C LEU A 349 12.40 25.14 3.02
N TYR A 350 11.44 24.26 2.89
CA TYR A 350 10.16 24.58 2.27
C TYR A 350 9.00 24.07 3.11
N VAL A 351 7.87 24.75 2.97
CA VAL A 351 6.55 24.25 3.30
C VAL A 351 5.84 23.99 1.96
N MET A 352 5.30 22.81 1.77
CA MET A 352 4.57 22.49 0.54
C MET A 352 3.13 22.94 0.64
N GLN A 353 2.63 23.65 -0.37
CA GLN A 353 1.23 24.03 -0.54
C GLN A 353 0.74 23.39 -1.84
N GLY A 354 0.24 22.16 -1.75
CA GLY A 354 0.06 21.35 -2.94
C GLY A 354 1.39 21.16 -3.68
N ASN A 355 1.43 21.58 -4.94
CA ASN A 355 2.67 21.55 -5.76
C ASN A 355 3.59 22.75 -5.60
N LYS A 356 3.22 23.75 -4.77
CA LYS A 356 3.99 24.98 -4.61
C LYS A 356 4.92 24.89 -3.38
N PRO A 357 6.25 24.88 -3.57
CA PRO A 357 7.18 25.01 -2.46
C PRO A 357 7.27 26.46 -2.01
N ILE A 358 6.99 26.72 -0.75
CA ILE A 358 7.13 28.05 -0.11
C ILE A 358 8.39 27.98 0.75
N GLU A 359 9.40 28.79 0.43
CA GLU A 359 10.65 28.85 1.17
C GLU A 359 10.44 29.45 2.57
N VAL A 360 11.01 28.83 3.59
CA VAL A 360 10.99 29.27 4.98
C VAL A 360 12.40 29.22 5.57
N SER A 361 12.66 30.03 6.59
CA SER A 361 13.98 30.07 7.24
C SER A 361 14.17 29.00 8.29
N GLU A 362 13.09 28.58 8.95
CA GLU A 362 13.11 27.57 10.01
C GLU A 362 11.78 26.85 10.14
N LEU A 363 11.83 25.64 10.71
CA LEU A 363 10.69 24.81 11.07
C LEU A 363 10.85 24.33 12.51
N HIS A 364 9.83 24.55 13.32
CA HIS A 364 9.81 24.13 14.71
C HIS A 364 9.36 22.68 14.87
N ALA A 365 9.71 22.07 16.00
CA ALA A 365 9.28 20.73 16.35
C ALA A 365 7.75 20.56 16.17
N GLY A 366 7.37 19.49 15.53
CA GLY A 366 5.99 19.18 15.17
C GLY A 366 5.55 19.68 13.81
N ASP A 367 6.27 20.60 13.16
CA ASP A 367 5.88 21.12 11.85
C ASP A 367 6.24 20.18 10.69
N LEU A 368 5.50 20.32 9.60
CA LEU A 368 5.72 19.60 8.35
C LEU A 368 6.42 20.51 7.34
N GLY A 369 7.45 19.99 6.70
CA GLY A 369 8.19 20.71 5.68
C GLY A 369 8.77 19.80 4.62
N ALA A 370 9.61 20.39 3.76
CA ALA A 370 10.29 19.68 2.69
C ALA A 370 11.74 20.13 2.55
N LEU A 371 12.60 19.18 2.24
CA LEU A 371 14.02 19.38 1.95
C LEU A 371 14.28 18.98 0.50
N ALA A 372 14.96 19.85 -0.25
CA ALA A 372 15.33 19.57 -1.62
C ALA A 372 16.72 18.91 -1.70
N LYS A 373 16.88 17.99 -2.62
CA LYS A 373 18.19 17.44 -3.04
C LYS A 373 19.01 16.77 -1.93
N LEU A 374 18.35 16.12 -0.95
CA LEU A 374 19.08 15.33 0.05
C LEU A 374 19.74 14.11 -0.61
N THR A 375 21.06 14.02 -0.48
CA THR A 375 21.83 12.87 -1.00
C THR A 375 21.66 11.67 -0.07
N GLY A 376 21.38 10.49 -0.66
CA GLY A 376 21.29 9.23 0.08
C GLY A 376 20.07 9.08 0.99
N ALA A 377 19.20 10.09 1.07
CA ALA A 377 18.02 10.05 1.91
C ALA A 377 16.83 9.35 1.23
N LYS A 378 16.10 8.53 1.99
CA LYS A 378 14.94 7.75 1.56
C LYS A 378 13.76 7.98 2.49
N THR A 379 12.57 7.67 2.01
CA THR A 379 11.37 7.61 2.87
C THR A 379 11.57 6.60 3.98
N GLY A 380 11.28 7.03 5.22
CA GLY A 380 11.49 6.24 6.44
C GLY A 380 12.81 6.53 7.18
N ASP A 381 13.72 7.31 6.59
CA ASP A 381 14.97 7.67 7.25
C ASP A 381 14.75 8.75 8.31
N THR A 382 15.62 8.73 9.32
CA THR A 382 15.68 9.76 10.36
C THR A 382 16.88 10.67 10.14
N LEU A 383 16.62 11.97 10.17
CA LEU A 383 17.65 13.01 10.20
C LEU A 383 17.83 13.50 11.63
N SER A 384 19.07 13.59 12.09
CA SER A 384 19.42 14.04 13.45
C SER A 384 20.73 14.82 13.44
N THR A 385 21.24 15.18 14.60
CA THR A 385 22.61 15.66 14.71
C THR A 385 23.57 14.49 14.93
N LYS A 386 24.78 14.55 14.39
CA LYS A 386 25.78 13.48 14.55
C LYS A 386 26.17 13.26 16.00
N ALA A 387 26.12 14.32 16.81
CA ALA A 387 26.40 14.24 18.26
C ALA A 387 25.31 13.49 19.02
N ASN A 388 24.06 13.57 18.56
CA ASN A 388 22.89 12.93 19.17
C ASN A 388 22.07 12.19 18.09
N PRO A 389 22.58 11.09 17.57
CA PRO A 389 21.90 10.32 16.53
C PRO A 389 20.67 9.61 17.12
N VAL A 390 19.54 9.74 16.42
CA VAL A 390 18.24 9.18 16.81
C VAL A 390 17.67 8.40 15.61
N ALA A 391 16.94 7.33 15.90
CA ALA A 391 16.15 6.60 14.92
C ALA A 391 14.67 6.54 15.36
N TYR A 392 13.77 6.90 14.46
CA TYR A 392 12.31 6.73 14.63
C TYR A 392 11.82 5.46 13.95
N ALA A 393 10.76 4.86 14.50
CA ALA A 393 10.13 3.69 13.90
C ALA A 393 9.67 4.01 12.47
N LYS A 394 10.07 3.18 11.52
CA LYS A 394 9.67 3.31 10.11
C LYS A 394 8.18 3.04 9.93
N THR A 395 7.61 3.60 8.88
CA THR A 395 6.23 3.31 8.49
C THR A 395 6.12 1.85 8.07
N GLU A 396 5.11 1.15 8.58
CA GLU A 396 4.76 -0.20 8.14
C GLU A 396 3.83 -0.10 6.94
N TYR A 397 4.31 -0.52 5.78
CA TYR A 397 3.54 -0.49 4.55
C TYR A 397 2.80 -1.78 4.31
N SER A 398 1.62 -1.66 3.74
CA SER A 398 0.88 -2.79 3.19
C SER A 398 1.68 -3.47 2.08
N LYS A 399 1.74 -4.80 2.10
CA LYS A 399 2.47 -5.58 1.09
C LYS A 399 1.71 -5.60 -0.23
N PRO A 400 2.37 -5.31 -1.36
CA PRO A 400 1.73 -5.42 -2.67
C PRO A 400 1.48 -6.89 -3.04
N TYR A 401 0.27 -7.19 -3.47
CA TYR A 401 -0.17 -8.55 -3.78
C TYR A 401 -0.68 -8.73 -5.22
N THR A 402 -0.90 -7.65 -5.96
CA THR A 402 -1.30 -7.71 -7.37
C THR A 402 -0.07 -7.60 -8.25
N ALA A 403 0.15 -8.59 -9.12
CA ALA A 403 1.30 -8.61 -10.01
C ALA A 403 0.88 -8.57 -11.48
N LYS A 404 1.61 -7.80 -12.28
CA LYS A 404 1.58 -7.88 -13.76
C LYS A 404 2.99 -8.00 -14.29
N ARG A 405 3.12 -8.78 -15.37
CA ARG A 405 4.32 -8.78 -16.19
C ARG A 405 4.34 -7.50 -17.01
N TYR A 406 5.50 -6.87 -17.11
CA TYR A 406 5.67 -5.75 -18.03
C TYR A 406 6.74 -6.01 -19.09
N LYS A 407 6.59 -5.36 -20.22
CA LYS A 407 7.56 -5.33 -21.31
C LYS A 407 7.71 -3.89 -21.81
N ALA A 408 8.92 -3.52 -22.20
CA ALA A 408 9.12 -2.29 -22.95
C ALA A 408 8.49 -2.43 -24.34
N VAL A 409 7.71 -1.44 -24.78
CA VAL A 409 7.19 -1.38 -26.15
C VAL A 409 8.35 -1.19 -27.13
N ASN A 410 9.32 -0.34 -26.78
CA ASN A 410 10.53 -0.17 -27.55
C ASN A 410 11.72 -0.77 -26.75
N LYS A 411 12.45 -1.71 -27.34
CA LYS A 411 13.62 -2.37 -26.72
C LYS A 411 14.71 -1.38 -26.29
N ALA A 412 14.86 -0.26 -26.98
CA ALA A 412 15.82 0.77 -26.62
C ALA A 412 15.50 1.49 -25.27
N ASP A 413 14.26 1.37 -24.79
CA ASP A 413 13.81 2.06 -23.56
C ASP A 413 13.93 1.18 -22.29
N ILE A 414 14.43 -0.04 -22.38
CA ILE A 414 14.48 -1.01 -21.26
C ILE A 414 15.21 -0.41 -20.04
N ASP A 415 16.40 0.15 -20.25
CA ASP A 415 17.20 0.73 -19.16
C ASP A 415 16.52 1.95 -18.56
N LYS A 416 15.91 2.78 -19.41
CA LYS A 416 15.21 3.98 -18.97
C LYS A 416 13.93 3.63 -18.19
N ILE A 417 13.20 2.60 -18.58
CA ILE A 417 12.06 2.06 -17.83
C ILE A 417 12.53 1.57 -16.47
N SER A 418 13.61 0.77 -16.41
CA SER A 418 14.17 0.26 -15.17
C SER A 418 14.57 1.37 -14.20
N GLN A 419 15.29 2.39 -14.68
CA GLN A 419 15.67 3.55 -13.88
C GLN A 419 14.47 4.38 -13.42
N SER A 420 13.45 4.53 -14.26
CA SER A 420 12.23 5.26 -13.91
C SER A 420 11.40 4.51 -12.88
N LEU A 421 11.26 3.19 -13.02
CA LEU A 421 10.59 2.34 -12.02
C LEU A 421 11.32 2.37 -10.68
N GLN A 422 12.66 2.40 -10.68
CA GLN A 422 13.43 2.54 -9.44
C GLN A 422 13.09 3.85 -8.71
N LYS A 423 12.95 4.97 -9.42
CA LYS A 423 12.52 6.25 -8.83
C LYS A 423 11.10 6.14 -8.26
N LEU A 424 10.18 5.52 -8.99
CA LEU A 424 8.81 5.32 -8.54
C LEU A 424 8.71 4.40 -7.31
N THR A 425 9.56 3.37 -7.21
CA THR A 425 9.64 2.53 -6.00
C THR A 425 10.29 3.23 -4.81
N ASP A 426 11.09 4.26 -5.06
CA ASP A 426 11.60 5.13 -3.99
C ASP A 426 10.50 6.05 -3.43
N GLU A 427 9.58 6.51 -4.29
CA GLU A 427 8.41 7.30 -3.90
C GLU A 427 7.35 6.44 -3.21
N ASP A 428 6.97 5.32 -3.80
CA ASP A 428 5.90 4.45 -3.34
C ASP A 428 6.44 3.11 -2.84
N LYS A 429 6.37 2.90 -1.53
CA LYS A 429 6.86 1.67 -0.88
C LYS A 429 5.91 0.47 -1.03
N THR A 430 4.72 0.68 -1.56
CA THR A 430 3.78 -0.38 -1.93
C THR A 430 3.96 -0.85 -3.38
N LEU A 431 4.97 -0.34 -4.07
CA LEU A 431 5.36 -0.76 -5.40
C LEU A 431 6.64 -1.62 -5.33
N ARG A 432 6.67 -2.74 -6.04
CA ARG A 432 7.84 -3.64 -6.07
C ARG A 432 8.09 -4.18 -7.47
N VAL A 433 9.35 -4.15 -7.89
CA VAL A 433 9.80 -4.76 -9.15
C VAL A 433 10.58 -6.04 -8.83
N VAL A 434 10.23 -7.14 -9.51
CA VAL A 434 10.90 -8.45 -9.35
C VAL A 434 11.35 -8.95 -10.71
N ASN A 435 12.64 -9.22 -10.84
CA ASN A 435 13.17 -9.90 -12.02
C ASN A 435 13.11 -11.42 -11.79
N ASP A 436 12.15 -12.07 -12.45
CA ASP A 436 11.98 -13.51 -12.45
C ASP A 436 12.79 -14.09 -13.61
N SER A 437 14.07 -14.33 -13.35
CA SER A 437 15.03 -14.85 -14.35
C SER A 437 14.66 -16.26 -14.81
N GLU A 438 14.05 -17.06 -13.96
CA GLU A 438 13.65 -18.44 -14.25
C GLU A 438 12.56 -18.52 -15.33
N ASN A 439 11.54 -17.65 -15.23
CA ASN A 439 10.46 -17.58 -16.21
C ASN A 439 10.70 -16.49 -17.28
N ARG A 440 11.87 -15.89 -17.27
CA ARG A 440 12.28 -14.81 -18.20
C ARG A 440 11.22 -13.73 -18.29
N GLN A 441 10.87 -13.16 -17.15
CA GLN A 441 9.90 -12.08 -17.07
C GLN A 441 10.29 -11.08 -15.98
N THR A 442 9.83 -9.86 -16.13
CA THR A 442 9.89 -8.87 -15.07
C THR A 442 8.48 -8.58 -14.60
N LEU A 443 8.29 -8.64 -13.28
CA LEU A 443 7.00 -8.45 -12.63
C LEU A 443 6.97 -7.11 -11.91
N LEU A 444 5.85 -6.43 -12.04
CA LEU A 444 5.52 -5.22 -11.29
C LEU A 444 4.40 -5.57 -10.31
N TYR A 445 4.67 -5.42 -9.02
CA TYR A 445 3.71 -5.63 -7.94
C TYR A 445 3.18 -4.30 -7.44
N GLY A 446 1.88 -4.23 -7.17
CA GLY A 446 1.20 -3.09 -6.57
C GLY A 446 -0.03 -3.53 -5.78
N MET A 447 -0.77 -2.57 -5.25
CA MET A 447 -1.93 -2.81 -4.38
C MET A 447 -3.21 -3.18 -5.14
N GLY A 448 -3.24 -2.97 -6.46
CA GLY A 448 -4.39 -3.29 -7.30
C GLY A 448 -4.14 -2.95 -8.77
N GLU A 449 -5.12 -3.26 -9.61
CA GLU A 449 -5.05 -3.02 -11.06
C GLU A 449 -4.87 -1.53 -11.39
N GLN A 450 -5.64 -0.68 -10.72
CA GLN A 450 -5.63 0.76 -10.95
C GLN A 450 -4.28 1.38 -10.57
N HIS A 451 -3.65 0.89 -9.48
CA HIS A 451 -2.30 1.29 -9.09
C HIS A 451 -1.29 1.04 -10.22
N LEU A 452 -1.27 -0.18 -10.76
CA LEU A 452 -0.33 -0.56 -11.82
C LEU A 452 -0.57 0.21 -13.13
N GLU A 453 -1.83 0.51 -13.47
CA GLU A 453 -2.19 1.33 -14.62
C GLU A 453 -1.70 2.78 -14.47
N VAL A 454 -1.82 3.36 -13.27
CA VAL A 454 -1.30 4.69 -12.96
C VAL A 454 0.22 4.73 -13.13
N ILE A 455 0.94 3.71 -12.66
CA ILE A 455 2.40 3.62 -12.83
C ILE A 455 2.77 3.56 -14.32
N ALA A 456 2.07 2.76 -15.12
CA ALA A 456 2.31 2.69 -16.57
C ALA A 456 2.06 4.05 -17.25
N SER A 457 0.97 4.73 -16.87
CA SER A 457 0.63 6.05 -17.39
C SER A 457 1.63 7.13 -16.99
N ARG A 458 2.13 7.10 -15.73
CA ARG A 458 3.20 8.01 -15.27
C ARG A 458 4.49 7.80 -16.06
N LEU A 459 4.89 6.57 -16.35
CA LEU A 459 6.06 6.27 -17.19
C LEU A 459 5.93 6.92 -18.58
N GLU A 460 4.75 6.79 -19.20
CA GLU A 460 4.49 7.38 -20.52
C GLU A 460 4.46 8.92 -20.46
N ASN A 461 3.76 9.50 -19.50
CA ASN A 461 3.53 10.94 -19.42
C ASN A 461 4.71 11.73 -18.85
N GLU A 462 5.38 11.23 -17.81
CA GLU A 462 6.45 11.93 -17.09
C GLU A 462 7.83 11.57 -17.64
N TYR A 463 8.08 10.26 -17.88
CA TYR A 463 9.40 9.75 -18.28
C TYR A 463 9.54 9.50 -19.79
N LYS A 464 8.44 9.64 -20.57
CA LYS A 464 8.42 9.47 -22.03
C LYS A 464 8.91 8.09 -22.48
N VAL A 465 8.54 7.06 -21.72
CA VAL A 465 8.78 5.66 -22.06
C VAL A 465 7.50 4.86 -21.86
N LYS A 466 7.27 3.90 -22.75
CA LYS A 466 6.03 3.11 -22.75
C LYS A 466 6.32 1.65 -22.40
N MET A 467 5.58 1.14 -21.43
CA MET A 467 5.55 -0.28 -21.12
C MET A 467 4.14 -0.86 -21.32
N GLU A 468 4.10 -2.11 -21.67
CA GLU A 468 2.87 -2.90 -21.79
C GLU A 468 2.74 -3.85 -20.60
N LEU A 469 1.58 -3.81 -19.94
CA LEU A 469 1.25 -4.69 -18.82
C LEU A 469 0.47 -5.90 -19.32
N SER A 470 0.87 -7.08 -18.89
CA SER A 470 0.23 -8.34 -19.27
C SER A 470 0.15 -9.31 -18.09
N LYS A 471 -0.59 -10.39 -18.28
CA LYS A 471 -0.70 -11.47 -17.30
C LYS A 471 0.69 -12.09 -17.04
N PRO A 472 1.08 -12.34 -15.77
CA PRO A 472 2.30 -13.06 -15.45
C PRO A 472 2.34 -14.45 -16.09
N LYS A 473 3.52 -14.87 -16.51
CA LYS A 473 3.73 -16.26 -16.89
C LYS A 473 3.68 -17.13 -15.65
N VAL A 474 3.04 -18.28 -15.76
CA VAL A 474 3.01 -19.28 -14.69
C VAL A 474 4.27 -20.13 -14.76
N ALA A 475 4.88 -20.37 -13.62
CA ALA A 475 6.13 -21.13 -13.50
C ALA A 475 5.86 -22.65 -13.53
N TYR A 476 5.34 -23.18 -14.63
CA TYR A 476 5.19 -24.63 -14.80
C TYR A 476 6.54 -25.34 -14.80
N ARG A 477 6.51 -26.64 -14.45
CA ARG A 477 7.65 -27.56 -14.53
C ARG A 477 7.22 -28.85 -15.25
N GLU A 478 8.20 -29.59 -15.74
CA GLU A 478 7.98 -30.92 -16.31
C GLU A 478 8.64 -31.97 -15.42
N THR A 479 8.03 -33.14 -15.31
CA THR A 479 8.63 -34.30 -14.64
C THR A 479 8.15 -35.60 -15.29
N ILE A 480 8.69 -36.73 -14.83
CA ILE A 480 8.32 -38.08 -15.31
C ILE A 480 7.69 -38.89 -14.20
N ARG A 481 6.82 -39.83 -14.54
CA ARG A 481 6.13 -40.73 -13.59
C ARG A 481 6.61 -42.16 -13.60
N LYS A 482 7.26 -42.57 -14.69
CA LYS A 482 7.67 -43.94 -14.90
C LYS A 482 9.16 -43.99 -15.19
N LYS A 483 9.71 -45.20 -15.11
CA LYS A 483 11.06 -45.48 -15.53
C LYS A 483 11.07 -45.72 -17.03
N SER A 484 12.10 -45.24 -17.72
CA SER A 484 12.40 -45.57 -19.12
C SER A 484 13.85 -46.00 -19.27
N ASP A 485 14.11 -46.76 -20.31
CA ASP A 485 15.45 -47.26 -20.63
C ASP A 485 15.66 -47.06 -22.13
N VAL A 486 16.63 -46.24 -22.50
CA VAL A 486 16.82 -45.79 -23.89
C VAL A 486 18.28 -45.86 -24.30
N GLU A 487 18.45 -46.16 -25.58
CA GLU A 487 19.73 -46.11 -26.28
C GLU A 487 19.70 -45.01 -27.33
N TYR A 488 20.79 -44.23 -27.40
CA TYR A 488 20.95 -43.25 -28.46
C TYR A 488 22.38 -43.20 -28.98
N LYS A 489 22.51 -43.35 -30.34
CA LYS A 489 23.78 -43.22 -31.06
C LYS A 489 23.79 -41.91 -31.83
N TYR A 490 24.64 -40.98 -31.44
CA TYR A 490 24.91 -39.78 -32.22
C TYR A 490 26.05 -40.06 -33.19
N LYS A 491 25.72 -40.13 -34.46
CA LYS A 491 26.69 -40.35 -35.52
C LYS A 491 26.50 -39.31 -36.62
N LYS A 492 27.54 -38.53 -36.88
CA LYS A 492 27.55 -37.55 -37.96
C LYS A 492 28.86 -37.63 -38.72
N GLN A 493 28.81 -37.72 -40.00
CA GLN A 493 29.96 -37.77 -40.88
C GLN A 493 29.81 -36.68 -41.93
N SER A 494 30.71 -35.65 -41.84
CA SER A 494 30.73 -34.49 -42.73
C SER A 494 32.16 -34.20 -43.13
N GLY A 495 32.75 -35.05 -43.99
CA GLY A 495 34.10 -34.87 -44.56
C GLY A 495 35.24 -34.86 -43.53
N GLY A 496 36.18 -35.79 -43.57
CA GLY A 496 37.28 -35.88 -42.65
C GLY A 496 37.00 -36.70 -41.37
N HIS A 497 37.15 -36.11 -40.20
CA HIS A 497 36.83 -36.76 -38.92
C HIS A 497 35.31 -36.82 -38.69
N GLY A 498 34.75 -37.99 -38.38
CA GLY A 498 33.37 -38.19 -37.98
C GLY A 498 33.14 -37.74 -36.52
N GLN A 499 31.88 -37.72 -36.11
CA GLN A 499 31.48 -37.58 -34.70
C GLN A 499 30.73 -38.82 -34.26
N TYR A 500 31.11 -39.42 -33.14
CA TYR A 500 30.51 -40.61 -32.58
C TYR A 500 30.34 -40.48 -31.07
N GLY A 501 29.11 -40.62 -30.59
CA GLY A 501 28.77 -40.73 -29.19
C GLY A 501 27.62 -41.71 -29.02
N HIS A 502 27.77 -42.71 -28.16
CA HIS A 502 26.74 -43.72 -27.92
C HIS A 502 26.56 -43.93 -26.42
N VAL A 503 25.32 -43.71 -25.96
CA VAL A 503 24.94 -43.84 -24.56
C VAL A 503 23.70 -44.75 -24.43
N LYS A 504 23.67 -45.59 -23.38
CA LYS A 504 22.47 -46.26 -22.89
C LYS A 504 22.17 -45.69 -21.52
N MET A 505 21.01 -45.14 -21.37
CA MET A 505 20.61 -44.39 -20.20
C MET A 505 19.25 -44.81 -19.68
N ARG A 506 19.15 -44.82 -18.36
CA ARG A 506 17.91 -45.05 -17.64
C ARG A 506 17.46 -43.73 -17.00
N PHE A 507 16.18 -43.41 -17.17
CA PHE A 507 15.57 -42.24 -16.52
C PHE A 507 14.47 -42.71 -15.59
N GLU A 508 14.45 -42.19 -14.37
CA GLU A 508 13.47 -42.55 -13.36
C GLU A 508 13.15 -41.32 -12.46
N PRO A 509 11.97 -41.31 -11.80
CA PRO A 509 11.69 -40.22 -10.83
C PRO A 509 12.73 -40.21 -9.72
N SER A 510 13.30 -39.05 -9.39
CA SER A 510 14.25 -38.90 -8.29
C SER A 510 13.59 -38.86 -6.92
N GLY A 511 12.31 -38.48 -6.86
CA GLY A 511 11.59 -38.21 -5.60
C GLY A 511 11.84 -36.84 -5.00
N ASP A 512 12.75 -36.04 -5.59
CA ASP A 512 13.07 -34.68 -5.15
C ASP A 512 12.71 -33.70 -6.28
N LEU A 513 11.64 -32.94 -6.09
CA LEU A 513 11.17 -31.94 -7.05
C LEU A 513 11.89 -30.58 -6.91
N GLU A 514 12.76 -30.42 -5.93
CA GLU A 514 13.56 -29.20 -5.79
C GLU A 514 14.81 -29.25 -6.68
N ALA A 515 15.33 -30.45 -6.92
CA ALA A 515 16.46 -30.66 -7.82
C ALA A 515 16.00 -30.89 -9.28
N PRO A 516 16.62 -30.24 -10.27
CA PRO A 516 16.30 -30.48 -11.68
C PRO A 516 16.58 -31.91 -12.10
N TYR A 517 17.74 -32.45 -11.74
CA TYR A 517 18.14 -33.79 -12.03
C TYR A 517 19.16 -34.31 -11.00
N VAL A 518 19.28 -35.64 -10.95
CA VAL A 518 20.38 -36.37 -10.30
C VAL A 518 21.07 -37.19 -11.37
N PHE A 519 22.39 -37.08 -11.53
CA PHE A 519 23.16 -37.87 -12.48
C PHE A 519 23.95 -38.95 -11.76
N GLU A 520 23.80 -40.21 -12.21
CA GLU A 520 24.56 -41.35 -11.72
C GLU A 520 25.20 -42.10 -12.90
N GLN A 521 26.27 -42.80 -12.62
CA GLN A 521 26.95 -43.63 -13.59
C GLN A 521 27.16 -45.05 -13.02
N GLU A 522 26.81 -46.06 -13.79
CA GLU A 522 26.91 -47.48 -13.49
C GLU A 522 27.69 -48.21 -14.57
N VAL A 523 28.52 -47.53 -15.38
CA VAL A 523 29.23 -48.10 -16.50
C VAL A 523 30.27 -49.10 -16.06
N VAL A 524 30.22 -50.34 -16.60
CA VAL A 524 31.14 -51.42 -16.35
C VAL A 524 32.03 -51.69 -17.56
N GLY A 525 33.25 -52.10 -17.31
CA GLY A 525 34.18 -52.55 -18.38
C GLY A 525 34.73 -51.43 -19.28
N GLY A 526 34.48 -50.15 -18.98
CA GLY A 526 35.00 -49.03 -19.74
C GLY A 526 34.28 -48.83 -21.08
N ALA A 527 33.06 -49.30 -21.22
CA ALA A 527 32.22 -49.15 -22.41
C ALA A 527 32.07 -47.69 -22.86
N VAL A 528 31.96 -46.76 -21.88
CA VAL A 528 32.12 -45.32 -22.06
C VAL A 528 33.33 -44.90 -21.22
N PRO A 529 34.38 -44.28 -21.81
CA PRO A 529 35.54 -43.77 -21.05
C PRO A 529 35.13 -42.71 -20.03
N LYS A 530 35.74 -42.74 -18.85
CA LYS A 530 35.37 -41.83 -17.71
C LYS A 530 35.50 -40.35 -18.04
N ASN A 531 36.42 -39.98 -18.93
CA ASN A 531 36.59 -38.60 -19.38
C ASN A 531 35.39 -38.02 -20.10
N TYR A 532 34.44 -38.85 -20.60
CA TYR A 532 33.21 -38.40 -21.26
C TYR A 532 32.02 -38.30 -20.30
N PHE A 533 32.10 -38.77 -19.04
CA PHE A 533 31.00 -38.68 -18.10
C PHE A 533 30.60 -37.22 -17.82
N PRO A 534 31.54 -36.26 -17.64
CA PRO A 534 31.17 -34.85 -17.48
C PRO A 534 30.44 -34.29 -18.71
N ALA A 535 30.77 -34.74 -19.92
CA ALA A 535 30.10 -34.32 -21.12
C ALA A 535 28.66 -34.88 -21.25
N VAL A 536 28.45 -36.13 -20.81
CA VAL A 536 27.12 -36.74 -20.71
C VAL A 536 26.26 -35.95 -19.70
N GLU A 537 26.79 -35.69 -18.49
CA GLU A 537 26.09 -34.90 -17.47
C GLU A 537 25.76 -33.50 -17.96
N LYS A 538 26.70 -32.84 -18.65
CA LYS A 538 26.45 -31.52 -19.23
C LYS A 538 25.33 -31.56 -20.31
N GLY A 539 25.24 -32.65 -21.06
CA GLY A 539 24.14 -32.86 -22.02
C GLY A 539 22.77 -32.94 -21.31
N ILE A 540 22.71 -33.60 -20.16
CA ILE A 540 21.51 -33.66 -19.31
C ILE A 540 21.19 -32.29 -18.70
N ALA A 541 22.20 -31.63 -18.10
CA ALA A 541 22.06 -30.32 -17.48
C ALA A 541 21.49 -29.25 -18.43
N GLU A 542 21.87 -29.29 -19.69
CA GLU A 542 21.32 -28.40 -20.70
C GLU A 542 19.91 -28.82 -21.15
N ALA A 543 19.67 -30.12 -21.29
CA ALA A 543 18.38 -30.64 -21.72
C ALA A 543 17.25 -30.39 -20.72
N VAL A 544 17.54 -30.45 -19.41
CA VAL A 544 16.55 -30.18 -18.35
C VAL A 544 16.10 -28.72 -18.30
N GLN A 545 16.85 -27.80 -18.88
CA GLN A 545 16.45 -26.37 -18.89
C GLN A 545 15.24 -26.14 -19.81
N LYS A 546 15.02 -26.98 -20.79
CA LYS A 546 13.93 -26.90 -21.75
C LYS A 546 13.36 -28.28 -22.00
N GLY A 547 12.37 -28.67 -21.21
CA GLY A 547 11.76 -30.00 -21.24
C GLY A 547 11.11 -30.32 -22.57
N PRO A 548 11.07 -31.62 -22.94
CA PRO A 548 10.55 -32.08 -24.24
C PRO A 548 9.03 -31.98 -24.36
N LEU A 549 8.26 -31.90 -23.26
CA LEU A 549 6.80 -31.94 -23.28
C LEU A 549 6.18 -30.61 -23.73
N ALA A 550 6.61 -29.50 -23.06
CA ALA A 550 6.08 -28.16 -23.30
C ALA A 550 7.14 -27.07 -23.16
N ALA A 551 8.43 -27.42 -23.23
CA ALA A 551 9.56 -26.53 -23.11
C ALA A 551 9.66 -25.79 -21.76
N TYR A 552 9.08 -26.34 -20.69
CA TYR A 552 9.29 -25.87 -19.33
C TYR A 552 10.51 -26.56 -18.68
N PRO A 553 11.14 -25.94 -17.66
CA PRO A 553 12.22 -26.60 -16.95
C PRO A 553 11.79 -27.93 -16.33
N VAL A 554 12.67 -28.94 -16.40
CA VAL A 554 12.43 -30.25 -15.83
C VAL A 554 12.93 -30.32 -14.40
N VAL A 555 12.19 -31.00 -13.53
CA VAL A 555 12.56 -31.29 -12.14
C VAL A 555 12.30 -32.75 -11.81
N GLY A 556 12.98 -33.26 -10.78
CA GLY A 556 12.69 -34.57 -10.21
C GLY A 556 13.08 -35.75 -11.07
N VAL A 557 14.10 -35.65 -11.90
CA VAL A 557 14.57 -36.73 -12.78
C VAL A 557 15.92 -37.26 -12.35
N LYS A 558 16.05 -38.57 -12.18
CA LYS A 558 17.31 -39.27 -12.03
C LYS A 558 17.72 -39.85 -13.37
N ALA A 559 18.90 -39.50 -13.85
CA ALA A 559 19.50 -39.94 -15.09
C ALA A 559 20.70 -40.83 -14.77
N VAL A 560 20.64 -42.10 -15.23
CA VAL A 560 21.72 -43.08 -14.95
C VAL A 560 22.32 -43.52 -16.29
N LEU A 561 23.61 -43.24 -16.48
CA LEU A 561 24.41 -43.77 -17.57
C LEU A 561 24.94 -45.16 -17.14
N TYR A 562 24.51 -46.23 -17.83
CA TYR A 562 24.92 -47.56 -17.42
C TYR A 562 25.71 -48.33 -18.48
N ASP A 563 25.60 -47.94 -19.79
CA ASP A 563 26.34 -48.59 -20.88
C ASP A 563 26.48 -47.63 -22.06
N GLY A 564 27.21 -48.03 -23.09
CA GLY A 564 27.41 -47.31 -24.33
C GLY A 564 28.53 -47.88 -25.16
N SER A 565 29.06 -47.08 -26.07
CA SER A 565 30.29 -47.39 -26.79
C SER A 565 30.98 -46.13 -27.30
N TYR A 566 32.25 -46.21 -27.56
CA TYR A 566 33.04 -45.14 -28.13
C TYR A 566 33.79 -45.57 -29.38
N HIS A 567 34.19 -44.61 -30.20
CA HIS A 567 35.07 -44.82 -31.34
C HIS A 567 36.40 -44.14 -31.12
N PRO A 568 37.55 -44.85 -31.27
CA PRO A 568 38.86 -44.30 -30.90
C PRO A 568 39.26 -42.97 -31.58
N VAL A 569 38.70 -42.70 -32.76
CA VAL A 569 39.05 -41.51 -33.55
C VAL A 569 37.89 -40.49 -33.57
N ASP A 570 36.64 -40.93 -33.68
CA ASP A 570 35.49 -40.08 -33.94
C ASP A 570 34.71 -39.68 -32.66
N SER A 571 35.06 -40.23 -31.48
CA SER A 571 34.46 -39.84 -30.23
C SER A 571 35.02 -38.57 -29.69
N SER A 572 34.12 -37.69 -29.24
CA SER A 572 34.42 -36.39 -28.65
C SER A 572 33.44 -36.06 -27.52
N GLU A 573 33.83 -35.14 -26.65
CA GLU A 573 32.93 -34.61 -25.61
C GLU A 573 31.64 -34.06 -26.20
N MET A 574 31.73 -33.35 -27.32
CA MET A 574 30.57 -32.82 -28.02
C MET A 574 29.64 -33.92 -28.50
N ALA A 575 30.17 -35.02 -29.05
CA ALA A 575 29.37 -36.13 -29.52
C ALA A 575 28.62 -36.84 -28.37
N PHE A 576 29.27 -37.05 -27.22
CA PHE A 576 28.64 -37.64 -26.05
C PHE A 576 27.63 -36.68 -25.40
N LYS A 577 27.90 -35.38 -25.35
CA LYS A 577 26.95 -34.38 -24.91
C LYS A 577 25.66 -34.39 -25.78
N MET A 578 25.80 -34.44 -27.09
CA MET A 578 24.69 -34.53 -28.02
C MET A 578 23.93 -35.86 -27.90
N ALA A 579 24.63 -36.98 -27.73
CA ALA A 579 24.02 -38.28 -27.53
C ALA A 579 23.19 -38.31 -26.24
N ALA A 580 23.71 -37.77 -25.14
CA ALA A 580 23.01 -37.66 -23.85
C ALA A 580 21.78 -36.76 -23.92
N SER A 581 21.89 -35.60 -24.56
CA SER A 581 20.76 -34.69 -24.75
C SER A 581 19.61 -35.31 -25.55
N GLN A 582 19.93 -36.08 -26.63
CA GLN A 582 18.92 -36.76 -27.41
C GLN A 582 18.34 -38.00 -26.69
N ALA A 583 19.18 -38.74 -25.96
CA ALA A 583 18.74 -39.83 -25.11
C ALA A 583 17.76 -39.34 -24.03
N PHE A 584 18.06 -38.17 -23.41
CA PHE A 584 17.16 -37.55 -22.46
C PHE A 584 15.80 -37.25 -23.08
N LYS A 585 15.77 -36.57 -24.23
CA LYS A 585 14.52 -36.21 -24.89
C LYS A 585 13.66 -37.44 -25.19
N LYS A 586 14.28 -38.49 -25.72
CA LYS A 586 13.59 -39.76 -26.03
C LYS A 586 13.10 -40.42 -24.75
N GLY A 587 13.99 -40.66 -23.79
CA GLY A 587 13.66 -41.33 -22.52
C GLY A 587 12.65 -40.59 -21.68
N PHE A 588 12.71 -39.26 -21.66
CA PHE A 588 11.74 -38.45 -20.97
C PHE A 588 10.32 -38.63 -21.50
N MET A 589 10.15 -38.63 -22.83
CA MET A 589 8.86 -38.85 -23.45
C MET A 589 8.30 -40.26 -23.25
N GLU A 590 9.16 -41.29 -23.19
CA GLU A 590 8.78 -42.67 -22.90
C GLU A 590 8.48 -42.92 -21.41
N ALA A 591 8.98 -42.06 -20.51
CA ALA A 591 8.83 -42.17 -19.06
C ALA A 591 7.50 -41.61 -18.53
N GLY A 592 6.53 -41.30 -19.37
CA GLY A 592 5.23 -40.73 -18.95
C GLY A 592 5.35 -39.33 -18.41
N PRO A 593 5.75 -38.38 -19.23
CA PRO A 593 5.93 -37.00 -18.81
C PRO A 593 4.62 -36.35 -18.38
N VAL A 594 4.71 -35.50 -17.37
CA VAL A 594 3.59 -34.70 -16.85
C VAL A 594 4.02 -33.27 -16.57
N LEU A 595 3.05 -32.36 -16.63
CA LEU A 595 3.22 -30.97 -16.27
C LEU A 595 2.92 -30.80 -14.77
N LEU A 596 3.80 -30.07 -14.08
CA LEU A 596 3.59 -29.64 -12.70
C LEU A 596 3.18 -28.17 -12.69
N GLU A 597 2.15 -27.84 -11.91
CA GLU A 597 1.73 -26.49 -11.67
C GLU A 597 2.16 -26.00 -10.28
N PRO A 598 2.53 -24.72 -10.13
CA PRO A 598 2.85 -24.15 -8.84
C PRO A 598 1.57 -23.97 -8.03
N ILE A 599 1.60 -24.40 -6.77
CA ILE A 599 0.56 -24.20 -5.78
C ILE A 599 1.02 -23.10 -4.82
N SER A 600 0.14 -22.16 -4.57
CA SER A 600 0.35 -21.09 -3.58
C SER A 600 -0.43 -21.38 -2.31
N SER A 601 0.20 -21.15 -1.16
CA SER A 601 -0.46 -21.04 0.13
C SER A 601 -1.07 -19.66 0.22
N LEU A 602 -2.38 -19.59 0.35
CA LEU A 602 -3.18 -18.37 0.38
C LEU A 602 -3.81 -18.19 1.75
N LYS A 603 -3.73 -16.97 2.28
CA LYS A 603 -4.44 -16.53 3.48
C LYS A 603 -5.35 -15.37 3.13
N VAL A 604 -6.65 -15.53 3.37
CA VAL A 604 -7.66 -14.52 3.10
C VAL A 604 -8.29 -14.08 4.40
N THR A 605 -8.22 -12.79 4.72
CA THR A 605 -8.87 -12.20 5.89
C THR A 605 -10.12 -11.46 5.45
N VAL A 606 -11.28 -11.88 5.97
CA VAL A 606 -12.59 -11.29 5.64
C VAL A 606 -13.48 -11.22 6.87
N PRO A 607 -14.48 -10.31 6.92
CA PRO A 607 -15.54 -10.39 7.92
C PRO A 607 -16.31 -11.72 7.86
N ASP A 608 -16.78 -12.22 9.00
CA ASP A 608 -17.49 -13.49 9.11
C ASP A 608 -18.61 -13.67 8.09
N SER A 609 -19.34 -12.59 7.79
CA SER A 609 -20.47 -12.60 6.83
C SER A 609 -20.08 -12.97 5.40
N TYR A 610 -18.82 -12.83 5.00
CA TYR A 610 -18.32 -13.13 3.65
C TYR A 610 -17.61 -14.47 3.54
N THR A 611 -17.45 -15.20 4.63
CA THR A 611 -16.70 -16.47 4.67
C THR A 611 -17.25 -17.48 3.66
N GLY A 612 -18.56 -17.62 3.55
CA GLY A 612 -19.21 -18.56 2.62
C GLY A 612 -18.95 -18.22 1.15
N ASP A 613 -19.04 -16.94 0.80
CA ASP A 613 -18.80 -16.46 -0.57
C ASP A 613 -17.35 -16.68 -0.99
N VAL A 614 -16.40 -16.37 -0.09
CA VAL A 614 -14.97 -16.57 -0.33
C VAL A 614 -14.63 -18.05 -0.50
N MET A 615 -15.17 -18.93 0.35
CA MET A 615 -14.97 -20.38 0.21
C MET A 615 -15.53 -20.91 -1.11
N GLY A 616 -16.70 -20.43 -1.51
CA GLY A 616 -17.32 -20.77 -2.80
C GLY A 616 -16.47 -20.34 -4.00
N ASP A 617 -15.88 -19.15 -3.93
CA ASP A 617 -14.96 -18.65 -4.98
C ASP A 617 -13.64 -19.42 -5.00
N LEU A 618 -13.05 -19.71 -3.84
CA LEU A 618 -11.83 -20.52 -3.76
C LEU A 618 -12.02 -21.92 -4.35
N ASN A 619 -13.16 -22.56 -4.12
CA ASN A 619 -13.50 -23.84 -4.75
C ASN A 619 -13.57 -23.73 -6.28
N LYS A 620 -14.17 -22.68 -6.84
CA LYS A 620 -14.18 -22.42 -8.29
C LYS A 620 -12.78 -22.24 -8.85
N ARG A 621 -11.85 -21.72 -8.05
CA ARG A 621 -10.42 -21.55 -8.40
C ARG A 621 -9.59 -22.82 -8.17
N ARG A 622 -10.24 -23.96 -7.95
CA ARG A 622 -9.57 -25.24 -7.60
C ARG A 622 -8.77 -25.13 -6.29
N GLY A 623 -9.14 -24.20 -5.41
CA GLY A 623 -8.53 -24.02 -4.10
C GLY A 623 -9.00 -25.10 -3.13
N ARG A 624 -8.07 -25.62 -2.33
CA ARG A 624 -8.33 -26.53 -1.24
C ARG A 624 -8.25 -25.76 0.08
N VAL A 625 -9.40 -25.50 0.70
CA VAL A 625 -9.44 -24.86 2.01
C VAL A 625 -8.86 -25.79 3.07
N LEU A 626 -7.87 -25.32 3.81
CA LEU A 626 -7.14 -26.06 4.83
C LEU A 626 -7.69 -25.82 6.23
N GLY A 627 -8.17 -24.59 6.50
CA GLY A 627 -8.67 -24.21 7.79
C GLY A 627 -9.23 -22.78 7.81
N MET A 628 -9.85 -22.46 8.94
CA MET A 628 -10.36 -21.12 9.23
C MET A 628 -10.03 -20.79 10.69
N THR A 629 -9.55 -19.58 10.92
CA THR A 629 -9.20 -19.09 12.25
C THR A 629 -9.89 -17.76 12.53
N PRO A 630 -10.72 -17.65 13.57
CA PRO A 630 -11.32 -16.40 13.97
C PRO A 630 -10.27 -15.43 14.51
N VAL A 631 -10.42 -14.17 14.14
CA VAL A 631 -9.55 -13.08 14.63
C VAL A 631 -10.40 -11.93 15.17
N ALA A 632 -9.77 -11.03 15.91
CA ALA A 632 -10.44 -9.91 16.51
C ALA A 632 -11.23 -9.06 15.48
N GLY A 633 -12.35 -8.48 15.93
CA GLY A 633 -13.19 -7.60 15.10
C GLY A 633 -14.17 -8.34 14.18
N GLY A 634 -14.59 -9.57 14.53
CA GLY A 634 -15.57 -10.33 13.74
C GLY A 634 -15.07 -10.73 12.35
N LYS A 635 -13.77 -11.03 12.26
CA LYS A 635 -13.12 -11.44 11.02
C LYS A 635 -12.62 -12.89 11.10
N GLN A 636 -12.49 -13.53 9.94
CA GLN A 636 -11.91 -14.87 9.78
C GLN A 636 -10.67 -14.80 8.88
N ILE A 637 -9.68 -15.60 9.20
CA ILE A 637 -8.60 -15.95 8.27
C ILE A 637 -8.92 -17.30 7.66
N ILE A 638 -9.06 -17.36 6.35
CA ILE A 638 -9.26 -18.58 5.57
C ILE A 638 -7.90 -18.96 4.98
N GLU A 639 -7.41 -20.15 5.29
CA GLU A 639 -6.17 -20.68 4.72
C GLU A 639 -6.52 -21.71 3.63
N ALA A 640 -5.89 -21.58 2.47
CA ALA A 640 -6.14 -22.47 1.34
C ALA A 640 -4.89 -22.66 0.47
N ASP A 641 -4.78 -23.84 -0.14
CA ASP A 641 -3.86 -24.08 -1.23
C ASP A 641 -4.57 -23.84 -2.57
N VAL A 642 -4.01 -22.97 -3.40
CA VAL A 642 -4.63 -22.60 -4.68
C VAL A 642 -3.59 -22.64 -5.79
N PRO A 643 -3.89 -23.20 -6.99
CA PRO A 643 -3.00 -23.08 -8.14
C PRO A 643 -2.70 -21.61 -8.44
N THR A 644 -1.42 -21.26 -8.51
CA THR A 644 -0.98 -19.86 -8.68
C THR A 644 -1.58 -19.22 -9.93
N SER A 645 -1.80 -20.02 -10.99
CA SER A 645 -2.47 -19.56 -12.23
C SER A 645 -3.89 -19.04 -12.01
N ASN A 646 -4.58 -19.49 -10.97
CA ASN A 646 -5.96 -19.12 -10.66
C ASN A 646 -6.06 -17.92 -9.69
N LEU A 647 -4.93 -17.38 -9.22
CA LEU A 647 -4.89 -16.17 -8.40
C LEU A 647 -4.80 -14.88 -9.22
N TYR A 648 -4.65 -14.99 -10.55
CA TYR A 648 -4.69 -13.81 -11.40
C TYR A 648 -6.07 -13.14 -11.36
N GLY A 649 -6.08 -11.84 -11.07
CA GLY A 649 -7.32 -11.06 -10.93
C GLY A 649 -8.06 -11.29 -9.60
N TYR A 650 -7.54 -12.14 -8.71
CA TYR A 650 -8.20 -12.43 -7.43
C TYR A 650 -8.44 -11.19 -6.57
N CYS A 651 -7.54 -10.22 -6.62
CA CYS A 651 -7.69 -8.93 -5.93
C CYS A 651 -9.02 -8.25 -6.28
N THR A 652 -9.32 -8.15 -7.57
CA THR A 652 -10.55 -7.51 -8.06
C THR A 652 -11.78 -8.28 -7.64
N ASP A 653 -11.75 -9.61 -7.78
CA ASP A 653 -12.88 -10.47 -7.45
C ASP A 653 -13.13 -10.49 -5.92
N LEU A 654 -12.09 -10.59 -5.09
CA LEU A 654 -12.22 -10.54 -3.64
C LEU A 654 -12.80 -9.19 -3.17
N ARG A 655 -12.32 -8.08 -3.72
CA ARG A 655 -12.83 -6.74 -3.41
C ARG A 655 -14.30 -6.61 -3.83
N SER A 656 -14.65 -7.12 -5.00
CA SER A 656 -16.03 -7.09 -5.49
C SER A 656 -16.97 -7.87 -4.57
N MET A 657 -16.63 -9.11 -4.18
CA MET A 657 -17.50 -9.93 -3.35
C MET A 657 -17.57 -9.50 -1.88
N THR A 658 -16.53 -8.82 -1.37
CA THR A 658 -16.46 -8.37 0.02
C THR A 658 -16.70 -6.87 0.20
N GLY A 659 -17.09 -6.16 -0.88
CA GLY A 659 -17.21 -4.70 -0.86
C GLY A 659 -15.92 -4.01 -0.47
N GLY A 660 -14.75 -4.58 -0.82
CA GLY A 660 -13.43 -4.04 -0.49
C GLY A 660 -12.92 -4.35 0.93
N ARG A 661 -13.62 -5.18 1.70
CA ARG A 661 -13.25 -5.55 3.08
C ARG A 661 -12.23 -6.67 3.13
N GLY A 662 -12.20 -7.55 2.11
CA GLY A 662 -11.27 -8.67 2.03
C GLY A 662 -9.84 -8.22 1.71
N VAL A 663 -8.88 -8.82 2.41
CA VAL A 663 -7.46 -8.71 2.11
C VAL A 663 -6.86 -10.11 2.04
N TYR A 664 -5.81 -10.28 1.25
CA TYR A 664 -5.15 -11.57 1.12
C TYR A 664 -3.64 -11.42 0.97
N GLU A 665 -2.95 -12.48 1.30
CA GLU A 665 -1.54 -12.69 1.01
C GLU A 665 -1.35 -14.11 0.51
N TYR A 666 -0.35 -14.33 -0.33
CA TYR A 666 0.00 -15.65 -0.81
C TYR A 666 1.49 -15.80 -1.02
N GLU A 667 1.96 -17.03 -0.91
CA GLU A 667 3.36 -17.40 -1.17
C GLU A 667 3.42 -18.74 -1.89
N PHE A 668 4.50 -18.99 -2.61
CA PHE A 668 4.72 -20.29 -3.25
C PHE A 668 4.84 -21.37 -2.16
N ALA A 669 4.08 -22.46 -2.30
CA ALA A 669 4.12 -23.60 -1.38
C ALA A 669 4.88 -24.78 -1.96
N ARG A 670 4.49 -25.25 -3.14
CA ARG A 670 5.05 -26.44 -3.77
C ARG A 670 4.59 -26.61 -5.21
N TYR A 671 5.13 -27.61 -5.89
CA TYR A 671 4.63 -28.08 -7.18
C TYR A 671 3.72 -29.30 -6.99
N GLU A 672 2.62 -29.35 -7.74
CA GLU A 672 1.73 -30.52 -7.85
C GLU A 672 1.45 -30.83 -9.33
N GLN A 673 1.12 -32.09 -9.63
CA GLN A 673 0.75 -32.48 -10.99
C GLN A 673 -0.52 -31.73 -11.41
N ALA A 674 -0.46 -31.04 -12.54
CA ALA A 674 -1.60 -30.37 -13.11
C ALA A 674 -2.66 -31.38 -13.60
N PRO A 675 -3.98 -31.08 -13.50
CA PRO A 675 -5.03 -31.89 -14.11
C PRO A 675 -4.88 -32.04 -15.63
N SER A 676 -5.41 -33.09 -16.21
CA SER A 676 -5.22 -33.41 -17.63
C SER A 676 -5.67 -32.29 -18.56
N ASP A 677 -6.83 -31.68 -18.28
CA ASP A 677 -7.38 -30.55 -19.04
C ASP A 677 -6.46 -29.32 -19.03
N VAL A 678 -5.83 -29.04 -17.88
CA VAL A 678 -4.85 -27.95 -17.73
C VAL A 678 -3.58 -28.28 -18.51
N GLN A 679 -3.08 -29.52 -18.41
CA GLN A 679 -1.91 -29.97 -19.14
C GLN A 679 -2.10 -29.86 -20.66
N GLU A 680 -3.20 -30.40 -21.20
CA GLU A 680 -3.51 -30.38 -22.64
C GLU A 680 -3.60 -28.95 -23.17
N LYS A 681 -4.30 -28.07 -22.43
CA LYS A 681 -4.43 -26.64 -22.78
C LYS A 681 -3.10 -25.92 -22.82
N GLU A 682 -2.25 -26.15 -21.81
CA GLU A 682 -0.96 -25.48 -21.70
C GLU A 682 0.05 -25.96 -22.71
N ILE A 683 0.08 -27.30 -23.01
CA ILE A 683 0.93 -27.88 -24.03
C ILE A 683 0.55 -27.33 -25.41
N ALA A 684 -0.77 -27.26 -25.71
CA ALA A 684 -1.25 -26.72 -26.98
C ALA A 684 -0.93 -25.23 -27.15
N ALA A 685 -1.11 -24.43 -26.09
CA ALA A 685 -0.79 -23.00 -26.08
C ALA A 685 0.71 -22.75 -26.29
N ARG A 686 1.55 -23.60 -25.70
CA ARG A 686 3.01 -23.51 -25.86
C ARG A 686 3.47 -23.92 -27.27
N ALA A 687 2.90 -24.98 -27.83
CA ALA A 687 3.19 -25.41 -29.17
C ALA A 687 2.82 -24.33 -30.22
N ALA A 688 1.70 -23.63 -30.03
CA ALA A 688 1.30 -22.52 -30.89
C ALA A 688 2.32 -21.36 -30.84
N LYS A 689 2.78 -20.97 -29.65
CA LYS A 689 3.80 -19.91 -29.48
C LYS A 689 5.14 -20.26 -30.14
N VAL A 690 5.55 -21.52 -30.05
CA VAL A 690 6.77 -22.00 -30.72
C VAL A 690 6.62 -21.94 -32.25
N ALA A 691 5.46 -22.30 -32.76
CA ALA A 691 5.17 -22.24 -34.20
C ALA A 691 5.14 -20.79 -34.75
N GLU A 692 4.69 -19.84 -33.94
CA GLU A 692 4.66 -18.41 -34.29
C GLU A 692 6.03 -17.73 -34.18
N GLY A 693 7.07 -18.43 -33.73
CA GLY A 693 8.40 -17.85 -33.52
C GLY A 693 8.45 -16.78 -32.40
N SER A 694 7.42 -16.70 -31.58
CA SER A 694 7.29 -15.72 -30.47
C SER A 694 7.90 -16.23 -29.17
N GLU A 695 8.94 -17.07 -29.24
CA GLU A 695 9.73 -17.42 -28.05
C GLU A 695 10.61 -16.25 -27.60
N GLU A 696 10.08 -15.38 -26.76
CA GLU A 696 10.86 -14.51 -25.86
C GLU A 696 10.38 -14.67 -24.42
#